data_f866e292fb99e2abe81a26a5cc27f295
#
_entry.id   f866e292fb99e2abe81a26a5cc27f295
#
_cell.length_a   1.000
_cell.length_b   1.000
_cell.length_c   1.000
_cell.angle_alpha   90.00
_cell.angle_beta   90.00
_cell.angle_gamma   90.00
#
_symmetry.space_group_name_H-M   'P 1'
#
loop_
_entity.id
_entity.type
_entity.pdbx_description
1 polymer ?
#
loop_
_entity_poly.entity_id
_entity_poly.type
_entity_poly.pdbx_seq_one_letter_code
_entity_poly.pdbx_strand_id
1 'polypeptide(L)'
;MKKIIMLLVAVALALPAGAVLTEPDLAHTLGVLRTELTKTHRDQQVRMQRFNMFNTRYYNQIVETMDQCNRIELMLYSQKEEFVFDQAYACNQATELYNKLSSRMAPFKSFEQRYNEQMAQYDQLIISLEKMEVNIKTAEMRADRDSCLHMARAIRSDIVKQVENIKQNEDMSKAVVAKAKVLNDYAMRVYDRIRQNVFVNGEQPYPQVLRMARFYMRQSRQLVGEKYGGMGAAPGGKIDSLAQAAHGSIGGPAGAAASGDMAPSKDDHTRSEWRGPLVGFLLVFIVFYVLLASVLSYLVIRFLVPKRFISHTFQTRRSAIVLLVATALFAVVCFVFHNLIQKHYFMIMATGLLGEYALLVLVIVLSIIIRTTGDNVKSSLRVYLPIMVLGFIVFLFRITLMPSVLVNLVFPIILLLCAIWQFDVIRRHNRNVPRSDMFYTWITFIVLLVSLVVSWKGYTLMAVQVLIWWIMQLTMIQAITVVYDWLRHYQNKHIPADAGLKRTWFYDFIYKAVTPCAAVGSIALSIYWAARVFNLTEWVEFLYHYKFVNIDGVIVLSLSKLMSVVMLGFVFNYLIYLAIEIYKLWKIHRNQGKVAAASLLDNIIKYIGWGIYIYIVMVVLKVNRAGITLILTGLSTGIGFAMKDTIENLFYGISLMNGRVKIGDVIECEGVRGKVTNINYQSTLVETMDGSVIAFLNSQLFSKNFKNMTRNHGYVMSTITVGVAYGSQVNQVRQIIVDRLNQLDCFNREKGVQVHFTNFGASSVDLLVVVWVPVMKEVAVTAKIKENIYEALNENNIEIPFPQSDIHIRGEVAQAVAPVVEQK
;
A
#
# COMPACT_ATOMS: atom_id res chain seq x y z
N MET A 1 -36.21 10.76 -27.41
CA MET A 1 -36.32 12.13 -27.86
C MET A 1 -35.31 12.54 -28.94
N LYS A 2 -33.97 12.46 -28.71
CA LYS A 2 -32.96 12.81 -29.75
C LYS A 2 -33.18 12.13 -31.11
N LYS A 3 -33.56 10.85 -31.14
CA LYS A 3 -33.77 10.08 -32.38
C LYS A 3 -35.05 10.49 -33.15
N ILE A 4 -36.10 10.93 -32.45
CA ILE A 4 -37.38 11.32 -33.08
C ILE A 4 -37.28 12.75 -33.65
N ILE A 5 -36.63 13.67 -32.91
CA ILE A 5 -36.34 15.02 -33.41
C ILE A 5 -35.34 14.96 -34.56
N MET A 6 -34.34 14.12 -34.50
CA MET A 6 -33.42 13.90 -35.61
C MET A 6 -34.09 13.25 -36.81
N LEU A 7 -35.05 12.37 -36.59
CA LEU A 7 -35.85 11.75 -37.68
C LEU A 7 -36.78 12.78 -38.34
N LEU A 8 -37.43 13.64 -37.53
CA LEU A 8 -38.31 14.72 -38.06
C LEU A 8 -37.50 15.82 -38.78
N VAL A 9 -36.32 16.18 -38.28
CA VAL A 9 -35.40 17.12 -38.94
C VAL A 9 -34.74 16.46 -40.15
N ALA A 10 -34.39 15.19 -40.10
CA ALA A 10 -33.89 14.43 -41.23
C ALA A 10 -34.94 14.21 -42.33
N VAL A 11 -36.20 14.00 -41.96
CA VAL A 11 -37.32 13.92 -42.91
C VAL A 11 -37.60 15.29 -43.51
N ALA A 12 -37.49 16.41 -42.76
CA ALA A 12 -37.63 17.76 -43.30
C ALA A 12 -36.41 18.21 -44.16
N LEU A 13 -35.22 17.64 -43.97
CA LEU A 13 -34.00 17.91 -44.75
C LEU A 13 -33.79 16.95 -45.93
N ALA A 14 -34.43 15.75 -45.90
CA ALA A 14 -34.27 14.71 -46.93
C ALA A 14 -35.34 14.73 -48.03
N LEU A 15 -36.28 15.65 -47.97
CA LEU A 15 -37.24 15.81 -49.05
C LEU A 15 -36.60 16.60 -50.20
N PRO A 16 -36.40 16.01 -51.41
CA PRO A 16 -36.01 16.78 -52.56
C PRO A 16 -37.14 17.85 -52.81
N ALA A 17 -36.73 19.01 -53.31
CA ALA A 17 -37.59 20.20 -53.56
C ALA A 17 -38.75 19.91 -54.56
N GLY A 18 -39.59 18.94 -54.26
CA GLY A 18 -40.72 18.52 -55.11
C GLY A 18 -41.69 17.52 -54.47
N ALA A 19 -41.42 17.01 -53.24
CA ALA A 19 -42.39 16.14 -52.58
C ALA A 19 -43.43 16.99 -51.84
N VAL A 20 -44.54 17.19 -52.44
CA VAL A 20 -45.74 17.78 -51.80
C VAL A 20 -46.28 16.73 -50.84
N LEU A 21 -46.18 16.96 -49.55
CA LEU A 21 -46.85 16.19 -48.51
C LEU A 21 -48.39 16.31 -48.76
N THR A 22 -49.12 15.20 -48.75
CA THR A 22 -50.54 15.20 -48.85
C THR A 22 -51.15 15.97 -47.64
N GLU A 23 -52.20 16.70 -47.84
CA GLU A 23 -52.86 17.53 -46.81
C GLU A 23 -53.18 16.80 -45.50
N PRO A 24 -53.59 15.51 -45.45
CA PRO A 24 -53.81 14.77 -44.22
C PRO A 24 -52.53 14.43 -43.48
N ASP A 25 -51.46 14.19 -44.19
CA ASP A 25 -50.13 13.87 -43.55
C ASP A 25 -49.51 15.10 -42.87
N LEU A 26 -49.70 16.29 -43.43
CA LEU A 26 -49.23 17.55 -42.87
C LEU A 26 -50.06 17.92 -41.59
N ALA A 27 -51.36 17.73 -41.58
CA ALA A 27 -52.23 17.96 -40.42
C ALA A 27 -51.81 17.03 -39.24
N HIS A 28 -51.65 15.75 -39.54
CA HIS A 28 -51.23 14.77 -38.52
C HIS A 28 -49.85 15.13 -37.94
N THR A 29 -48.89 15.52 -38.79
CA THR A 29 -47.53 15.89 -38.38
C THR A 29 -47.53 17.14 -37.49
N LEU A 30 -48.31 18.18 -37.82
CA LEU A 30 -48.46 19.38 -37.01
C LEU A 30 -49.17 19.09 -35.68
N GLY A 31 -50.16 18.22 -35.63
CA GLY A 31 -50.85 17.80 -34.40
C GLY A 31 -49.88 17.03 -33.44
N VAL A 32 -49.09 16.11 -33.98
CA VAL A 32 -48.07 15.40 -33.20
C VAL A 32 -46.98 16.37 -32.69
N LEU A 33 -46.48 17.26 -33.55
CA LEU A 33 -45.49 18.26 -33.18
C LEU A 33 -46.02 19.20 -32.09
N ARG A 34 -47.27 19.65 -32.19
CA ARG A 34 -47.93 20.47 -31.15
C ARG A 34 -47.98 19.76 -29.81
N THR A 35 -48.37 18.49 -29.80
CA THR A 35 -48.45 17.69 -28.58
C THR A 35 -47.07 17.54 -27.93
N GLU A 36 -46.06 17.25 -28.74
CA GLU A 36 -44.67 17.08 -28.27
C GLU A 36 -44.08 18.41 -27.79
N LEU A 37 -44.28 19.52 -28.48
CA LEU A 37 -43.87 20.86 -28.06
C LEU A 37 -44.56 21.30 -26.78
N THR A 38 -45.84 20.99 -26.60
CA THR A 38 -46.62 21.31 -25.40
C THR A 38 -46.02 20.57 -24.20
N LYS A 39 -45.70 19.28 -24.36
CA LYS A 39 -45.05 18.48 -23.35
C LYS A 39 -43.64 19.03 -23.04
N THR A 40 -42.85 19.31 -24.08
CA THR A 40 -41.52 19.84 -23.96
C THR A 40 -41.49 21.21 -23.30
N HIS A 41 -42.43 22.09 -23.62
CA HIS A 41 -42.58 23.41 -22.99
C HIS A 41 -42.87 23.27 -21.49
N ARG A 42 -43.77 22.38 -21.10
CA ARG A 42 -44.07 22.10 -19.70
C ARG A 42 -42.87 21.53 -18.96
N ASP A 43 -42.17 20.57 -19.54
CA ASP A 43 -40.94 20.00 -18.98
C ASP A 43 -39.87 21.06 -18.87
N GLN A 44 -39.76 21.99 -19.81
CA GLN A 44 -38.82 23.10 -19.79
C GLN A 44 -39.11 24.07 -18.65
N GLN A 45 -40.38 24.38 -18.40
CA GLN A 45 -40.79 25.25 -17.28
C GLN A 45 -40.37 24.64 -15.92
N VAL A 46 -40.56 23.33 -15.72
CA VAL A 46 -40.15 22.63 -14.53
C VAL A 46 -38.60 22.66 -14.39
N ARG A 47 -37.88 22.46 -15.50
CA ARG A 47 -36.39 22.56 -15.52
C ARG A 47 -35.95 23.99 -15.22
N MET A 48 -36.64 24.99 -15.74
CA MET A 48 -36.35 26.40 -15.48
C MET A 48 -36.49 26.74 -14.00
N GLN A 49 -37.51 26.28 -13.31
CA GLN A 49 -37.66 26.47 -11.87
C GLN A 49 -36.48 25.85 -11.09
N ARG A 50 -36.08 24.61 -11.41
CA ARG A 50 -34.94 23.94 -10.80
C ARG A 50 -33.63 24.69 -11.10
N PHE A 51 -33.47 25.12 -12.33
CA PHE A 51 -32.31 25.91 -12.76
C PHE A 51 -32.24 27.24 -12.00
N ASN A 52 -33.32 27.95 -11.85
CA ASN A 52 -33.35 29.22 -11.12
C ASN A 52 -32.97 29.01 -9.64
N MET A 53 -33.47 27.97 -8.98
CA MET A 53 -33.06 27.64 -7.61
C MET A 53 -31.57 27.35 -7.54
N PHE A 54 -31.02 26.59 -8.48
CA PHE A 54 -29.59 26.30 -8.55
C PHE A 54 -28.78 27.55 -8.83
N ASN A 55 -29.22 28.35 -9.79
CA ASN A 55 -28.60 29.60 -10.19
C ASN A 55 -28.49 30.60 -9.03
N THR A 56 -29.59 30.79 -8.29
CA THR A 56 -29.61 31.65 -7.10
C THR A 56 -28.67 31.16 -6.01
N ARG A 57 -28.67 29.85 -5.77
CA ARG A 57 -27.73 29.27 -4.79
C ARG A 57 -26.27 29.49 -5.20
N TYR A 58 -25.97 29.28 -6.47
CA TYR A 58 -24.63 29.46 -7.01
C TYR A 58 -24.20 30.93 -7.00
N TYR A 59 -25.08 31.84 -7.41
CA TYR A 59 -24.87 33.28 -7.32
C TYR A 59 -24.54 33.70 -5.89
N ASN A 60 -25.30 33.28 -4.92
CA ASN A 60 -25.06 33.60 -3.51
C ASN A 60 -23.71 33.06 -3.04
N GLN A 61 -23.31 31.88 -3.52
CA GLN A 61 -21.98 31.32 -3.21
C GLN A 61 -20.85 32.13 -3.83
N ILE A 62 -21.01 32.64 -5.06
CA ILE A 62 -20.03 33.55 -5.69
C ILE A 62 -19.91 34.84 -4.90
N VAL A 63 -21.03 35.45 -4.51
CA VAL A 63 -21.06 36.68 -3.71
C VAL A 63 -20.39 36.49 -2.36
N GLU A 64 -20.69 35.38 -1.65
CA GLU A 64 -20.06 35.05 -0.39
C GLU A 64 -18.54 34.84 -0.57
N THR A 65 -18.12 34.21 -1.65
CA THR A 65 -16.69 33.99 -1.96
C THR A 65 -16.00 35.32 -2.31
N MET A 66 -16.68 36.22 -3.01
CA MET A 66 -16.15 37.56 -3.30
C MET A 66 -15.95 38.34 -2.01
N ASP A 67 -16.90 38.26 -1.10
CA ASP A 67 -16.81 38.88 0.22
C ASP A 67 -15.64 38.28 1.04
N GLN A 68 -15.42 36.97 0.95
CA GLN A 68 -14.22 36.33 1.53
C GLN A 68 -12.93 36.87 0.90
N CYS A 69 -12.87 37.05 -0.44
CA CYS A 69 -11.72 37.68 -1.11
C CYS A 69 -11.48 39.10 -0.59
N ASN A 70 -12.53 39.92 -0.47
CA ASN A 70 -12.41 41.29 0.04
C ASN A 70 -11.88 41.35 1.48
N ARG A 71 -12.35 40.43 2.32
CA ARG A 71 -11.87 40.32 3.71
C ARG A 71 -10.40 39.92 3.78
N ILE A 72 -9.99 38.92 2.97
CA ILE A 72 -8.59 38.48 2.90
C ILE A 72 -7.70 39.60 2.37
N GLU A 73 -8.18 40.34 1.40
CA GLU A 73 -7.48 41.51 0.85
C GLU A 73 -7.19 42.56 1.93
N LEU A 74 -8.20 42.92 2.72
CA LEU A 74 -8.02 43.82 3.84
C LEU A 74 -7.03 43.24 4.88
N MET A 75 -7.11 41.96 5.18
CA MET A 75 -6.14 41.34 6.08
C MET A 75 -4.73 41.39 5.56
N LEU A 76 -4.50 41.06 4.27
CA LEU A 76 -3.16 41.03 3.67
C LEU A 76 -2.51 42.41 3.64
N TYR A 77 -3.25 43.46 3.24
CA TYR A 77 -2.69 44.81 3.08
C TYR A 77 -2.63 45.63 4.39
N SER A 78 -3.39 45.21 5.44
CA SER A 78 -3.39 45.92 6.72
C SER A 78 -2.28 45.48 7.67
N GLN A 79 -1.60 44.36 7.39
CA GLN A 79 -0.62 43.77 8.32
C GLN A 79 0.74 44.45 8.20
N LYS A 80 1.31 44.80 9.37
CA LYS A 80 2.68 45.32 9.47
C LYS A 80 3.71 44.18 9.41
N GLU A 81 4.90 44.43 8.91
CA GLU A 81 5.98 43.44 8.77
C GLU A 81 6.45 42.82 10.08
N GLU A 82 6.29 43.54 11.20
CA GLU A 82 6.66 43.07 12.54
C GLU A 82 5.74 41.98 13.07
N PHE A 83 4.56 41.77 12.46
CA PHE A 83 3.59 40.74 12.85
C PHE A 83 3.63 39.53 11.91
N VAL A 84 4.73 38.79 11.93
CA VAL A 84 4.98 37.66 11.01
C VAL A 84 3.89 36.60 11.07
N PHE A 85 3.36 36.32 12.26
CA PHE A 85 2.29 35.31 12.41
C PHE A 85 0.98 35.77 11.77
N ASP A 86 0.65 37.07 11.84
CA ASP A 86 -0.52 37.66 11.19
C ASP A 86 -0.40 37.58 9.68
N GLN A 87 0.77 38.02 9.17
CA GLN A 87 1.06 37.96 7.76
C GLN A 87 0.99 36.52 7.25
N ALA A 88 1.62 35.56 7.95
CA ALA A 88 1.58 34.15 7.58
C ALA A 88 0.15 33.60 7.57
N TYR A 89 -0.68 34.00 8.56
CA TYR A 89 -2.06 33.59 8.62
C TYR A 89 -2.89 34.14 7.45
N ALA A 90 -2.79 35.45 7.17
CA ALA A 90 -3.49 36.07 6.06
C ALA A 90 -3.09 35.48 4.71
N CYS A 91 -1.79 35.22 4.53
CA CYS A 91 -1.25 34.56 3.34
C CYS A 91 -1.81 33.13 3.19
N ASN A 92 -1.87 32.36 4.28
CA ASN A 92 -2.43 30.99 4.25
C ASN A 92 -3.89 31.00 3.82
N GLN A 93 -4.69 31.95 4.32
CA GLN A 93 -6.10 32.09 3.94
C GLN A 93 -6.25 32.42 2.46
N ALA A 94 -5.40 33.30 1.89
CA ALA A 94 -5.41 33.62 0.47
C ALA A 94 -5.10 32.40 -0.39
N THR A 95 -4.07 31.65 -0.02
CA THR A 95 -3.65 30.44 -0.75
C THR A 95 -4.71 29.33 -0.64
N GLU A 96 -5.28 29.12 0.53
CA GLU A 96 -6.33 28.13 0.73
C GLU A 96 -7.59 28.45 -0.09
N LEU A 97 -7.99 29.73 -0.09
CA LEU A 97 -9.14 30.18 -0.89
C LEU A 97 -8.89 29.98 -2.39
N TYR A 98 -7.71 30.37 -2.88
CA TYR A 98 -7.34 30.17 -4.29
C TYR A 98 -7.34 28.68 -4.67
N ASN A 99 -6.74 27.81 -3.87
CA ASN A 99 -6.72 26.37 -4.15
C ASN A 99 -8.12 25.75 -4.12
N LYS A 100 -9.00 26.20 -3.21
CA LYS A 100 -10.39 25.76 -3.13
C LYS A 100 -11.17 26.19 -4.37
N LEU A 101 -10.93 27.39 -4.88
CA LEU A 101 -11.60 27.92 -6.07
C LEU A 101 -11.10 27.26 -7.34
N SER A 102 -9.80 27.13 -7.51
CA SER A 102 -9.19 26.53 -8.71
C SER A 102 -9.63 25.07 -8.91
N SER A 103 -9.90 24.33 -7.83
CA SER A 103 -10.34 22.95 -7.90
C SER A 103 -11.84 22.76 -8.16
N ARG A 104 -12.68 23.77 -7.90
CA ARG A 104 -14.16 23.62 -7.92
C ARG A 104 -14.85 24.21 -9.14
N MET A 105 -14.17 24.96 -9.98
CA MET A 105 -14.79 25.83 -10.98
C MET A 105 -14.78 25.33 -12.44
N ALA A 106 -15.03 24.07 -12.69
CA ALA A 106 -14.86 23.51 -14.04
C ALA A 106 -16.11 23.20 -14.91
N PRO A 107 -17.40 23.25 -14.49
CA PRO A 107 -18.44 22.64 -15.33
C PRO A 107 -19.22 23.57 -16.28
N PHE A 108 -19.01 24.91 -16.32
CA PHE A 108 -19.89 25.80 -17.10
C PHE A 108 -19.80 25.62 -18.60
N LYS A 109 -18.60 25.40 -19.16
CA LYS A 109 -18.44 25.22 -20.63
C LYS A 109 -19.30 24.10 -21.20
N SER A 110 -19.47 23.02 -20.50
CA SER A 110 -20.28 21.89 -20.97
C SER A 110 -21.78 22.18 -20.95
N PHE A 111 -22.25 23.02 -20.02
CA PHE A 111 -23.64 23.47 -19.97
C PHE A 111 -23.92 24.50 -21.04
N GLU A 112 -23.07 25.51 -21.20
CA GLU A 112 -23.18 26.52 -22.26
C GLU A 112 -23.24 25.87 -23.64
N GLN A 113 -22.28 24.97 -23.93
CA GLN A 113 -22.29 24.27 -25.23
C GLN A 113 -23.60 23.51 -25.49
N ARG A 114 -24.12 22.81 -24.47
CA ARG A 114 -25.34 22.04 -24.58
C ARG A 114 -26.57 22.90 -24.80
N TYR A 115 -26.65 24.06 -24.14
CA TYR A 115 -27.76 24.97 -24.33
C TYR A 115 -27.67 25.71 -25.68
N ASN A 116 -26.48 26.06 -26.15
CA ASN A 116 -26.29 26.63 -27.48
C ASN A 116 -26.66 25.63 -28.59
N GLU A 117 -26.36 24.35 -28.44
CA GLU A 117 -26.83 23.32 -29.38
C GLU A 117 -28.35 23.20 -29.39
N GLN A 118 -29.00 23.26 -28.24
CA GLN A 118 -30.44 23.27 -28.14
C GLN A 118 -31.08 24.51 -28.77
N MET A 119 -30.49 25.68 -28.54
CA MET A 119 -30.97 26.94 -29.14
C MET A 119 -30.92 26.88 -30.65
N ALA A 120 -29.83 26.39 -31.24
CA ALA A 120 -29.69 26.21 -32.68
C ALA A 120 -30.76 25.27 -33.28
N GLN A 121 -31.12 24.20 -32.54
CA GLN A 121 -32.22 23.29 -32.96
C GLN A 121 -33.57 23.97 -33.00
N TYR A 122 -33.89 24.82 -31.99
CA TYR A 122 -35.14 25.58 -32.00
C TYR A 122 -35.15 26.70 -33.03
N ASP A 123 -34.01 27.34 -33.32
CA ASP A 123 -33.87 28.30 -34.41
C ASP A 123 -34.21 27.67 -35.77
N GLN A 124 -33.66 26.47 -36.05
CA GLN A 124 -33.98 25.74 -37.28
C GLN A 124 -35.47 25.34 -37.35
N LEU A 125 -36.05 24.91 -36.21
CA LEU A 125 -37.45 24.56 -36.16
C LEU A 125 -38.37 25.76 -36.43
N ILE A 126 -38.06 26.93 -35.84
CA ILE A 126 -38.79 28.18 -36.06
C ILE A 126 -38.76 28.58 -37.54
N ILE A 127 -37.55 28.57 -38.15
CA ILE A 127 -37.38 28.88 -39.58
C ILE A 127 -38.16 27.89 -40.45
N SER A 128 -38.20 26.61 -40.09
CA SER A 128 -38.98 25.59 -40.83
C SER A 128 -40.48 25.82 -40.75
N LEU A 129 -41.00 26.17 -39.56
CA LEU A 129 -42.43 26.47 -39.35
C LEU A 129 -42.85 27.78 -40.02
N GLU A 130 -41.98 28.79 -40.09
CA GLU A 130 -42.22 30.06 -40.80
C GLU A 130 -42.29 29.83 -42.32
N LYS A 131 -41.41 29.01 -42.89
CA LYS A 131 -41.43 28.67 -44.33
C LYS A 131 -42.66 27.87 -44.78
N MET A 132 -43.34 27.20 -43.83
CA MET A 132 -44.58 26.43 -44.13
C MET A 132 -45.82 27.32 -44.40
N GLU A 133 -45.72 28.62 -44.22
CA GLU A 133 -46.89 29.56 -44.40
C GLU A 133 -47.49 29.52 -45.78
N VAL A 134 -46.69 29.26 -46.79
CA VAL A 134 -47.19 29.27 -48.24
C VAL A 134 -48.03 28.05 -48.58
N ASN A 135 -47.92 26.94 -47.84
CA ASN A 135 -48.56 25.65 -48.21
C ASN A 135 -49.79 25.27 -47.36
N ILE A 136 -50.21 26.11 -46.40
CA ILE A 136 -51.27 25.76 -45.46
C ILE A 136 -52.64 26.33 -45.93
N LYS A 137 -53.58 25.43 -46.28
CA LYS A 137 -54.87 25.79 -46.83
C LYS A 137 -56.04 25.88 -45.82
N THR A 138 -55.98 25.05 -44.75
CA THR A 138 -57.04 24.99 -43.72
C THR A 138 -56.78 25.91 -42.53
N ALA A 139 -57.82 26.49 -41.92
CA ALA A 139 -57.77 27.37 -40.76
C ALA A 139 -57.21 26.61 -39.52
N GLU A 140 -57.53 25.36 -39.38
CA GLU A 140 -57.08 24.48 -38.26
C GLU A 140 -55.57 24.22 -38.29
N MET A 141 -55.05 23.90 -39.47
CA MET A 141 -53.58 23.73 -39.66
C MET A 141 -52.82 25.02 -39.40
N ARG A 142 -53.34 26.19 -39.71
CA ARG A 142 -52.74 27.50 -39.39
C ARG A 142 -52.73 27.73 -37.90
N ALA A 143 -53.77 27.38 -37.15
CA ALA A 143 -53.82 27.49 -35.70
C ALA A 143 -52.82 26.56 -35.01
N ASP A 144 -52.67 25.33 -35.53
CA ASP A 144 -51.67 24.36 -34.99
C ASP A 144 -50.26 24.79 -35.26
N ARG A 145 -49.98 25.30 -36.49
CA ARG A 145 -48.63 25.86 -36.79
C ARG A 145 -48.33 27.06 -35.90
N ASP A 146 -49.28 28.00 -35.74
CA ASP A 146 -49.05 29.20 -34.92
C ASP A 146 -48.87 28.84 -33.45
N SER A 147 -49.59 27.84 -32.96
CA SER A 147 -49.37 27.26 -31.65
C SER A 147 -47.98 26.66 -31.51
N CYS A 148 -47.49 25.89 -32.47
CA CYS A 148 -46.17 25.31 -32.49
C CYS A 148 -45.09 26.41 -32.52
N LEU A 149 -45.28 27.44 -33.33
CA LEU A 149 -44.35 28.56 -33.47
C LEU A 149 -44.26 29.39 -32.18
N HIS A 150 -45.44 29.64 -31.54
CA HIS A 150 -45.47 30.31 -30.25
C HIS A 150 -44.71 29.50 -29.17
N MET A 151 -44.97 28.20 -29.08
CA MET A 151 -44.28 27.34 -28.11
C MET A 151 -42.76 27.21 -28.37
N ALA A 152 -42.38 27.07 -29.65
CA ALA A 152 -40.95 27.00 -30.03
C ALA A 152 -40.23 28.30 -29.68
N ARG A 153 -40.84 29.46 -29.96
CA ARG A 153 -40.28 30.78 -29.57
C ARG A 153 -40.21 30.96 -28.06
N ALA A 154 -41.20 30.50 -27.30
CA ALA A 154 -41.22 30.53 -25.84
C ALA A 154 -40.10 29.68 -25.25
N ILE A 155 -39.94 28.45 -25.72
CA ILE A 155 -38.85 27.56 -25.27
C ILE A 155 -37.49 28.16 -25.60
N ARG A 156 -37.32 28.70 -26.81
CA ARG A 156 -36.08 29.40 -27.22
C ARG A 156 -35.78 30.59 -26.32
N SER A 157 -36.75 31.44 -26.01
CA SER A 157 -36.63 32.58 -25.12
C SER A 157 -36.17 32.15 -23.73
N ASP A 158 -36.73 31.06 -23.19
CA ASP A 158 -36.34 30.52 -21.90
C ASP A 158 -34.88 29.98 -21.91
N ILE A 159 -34.48 29.33 -23.00
CA ILE A 159 -33.07 28.88 -23.17
C ILE A 159 -32.12 30.07 -23.25
N VAL A 160 -32.45 31.14 -23.99
CA VAL A 160 -31.64 32.36 -24.06
C VAL A 160 -31.41 32.95 -22.68
N LYS A 161 -32.46 33.07 -21.86
CA LYS A 161 -32.35 33.57 -20.48
C LYS A 161 -31.42 32.68 -19.63
N GLN A 162 -31.51 31.35 -19.83
CA GLN A 162 -30.60 30.42 -19.11
C GLN A 162 -29.14 30.60 -19.52
N VAL A 163 -28.89 30.74 -20.83
CA VAL A 163 -27.52 30.98 -21.34
C VAL A 163 -26.95 32.30 -20.83
N GLU A 164 -27.78 33.36 -20.81
CA GLU A 164 -27.34 34.67 -20.30
C GLU A 164 -27.03 34.62 -18.80
N ASN A 165 -27.86 33.97 -17.99
CA ASN A 165 -27.59 33.77 -16.56
C ASN A 165 -26.32 32.93 -16.34
N ILE A 166 -26.08 31.89 -17.16
CA ILE A 166 -24.86 31.08 -17.09
C ILE A 166 -23.65 31.95 -17.40
N LYS A 167 -23.71 32.77 -18.47
CA LYS A 167 -22.59 33.68 -18.84
C LYS A 167 -22.28 34.69 -17.74
N GLN A 168 -23.30 35.34 -17.18
CA GLN A 168 -23.13 36.28 -16.08
C GLN A 168 -22.44 35.63 -14.87
N ASN A 169 -22.89 34.43 -14.48
CA ASN A 169 -22.27 33.70 -13.40
C ASN A 169 -20.86 33.22 -13.71
N GLU A 170 -20.60 32.82 -14.96
CA GLU A 170 -19.25 32.43 -15.41
C GLU A 170 -18.30 33.63 -15.34
N ASP A 171 -18.73 34.80 -15.80
CA ASP A 171 -17.91 36.02 -15.81
C ASP A 171 -17.64 36.49 -14.37
N MET A 172 -18.64 36.48 -13.50
CA MET A 172 -18.44 36.77 -12.07
C MET A 172 -17.53 35.74 -11.41
N SER A 173 -17.68 34.47 -11.73
CA SER A 173 -16.81 33.40 -11.25
C SER A 173 -15.37 33.60 -11.69
N LYS A 174 -15.14 33.94 -12.96
CA LYS A 174 -13.80 34.27 -13.50
C LYS A 174 -13.20 35.49 -12.79
N ALA A 175 -14.00 36.52 -12.50
CA ALA A 175 -13.55 37.72 -11.78
C ALA A 175 -13.11 37.37 -10.35
N VAL A 176 -13.88 36.52 -9.65
CA VAL A 176 -13.53 36.04 -8.29
C VAL A 176 -12.24 35.21 -8.31
N VAL A 177 -12.10 34.29 -9.29
CA VAL A 177 -10.87 33.50 -9.43
C VAL A 177 -9.66 34.38 -9.76
N ALA A 178 -9.84 35.34 -10.65
CA ALA A 178 -8.78 36.31 -11.00
C ALA A 178 -8.35 37.11 -9.76
N LYS A 179 -9.32 37.59 -8.97
CA LYS A 179 -9.04 38.30 -7.72
C LYS A 179 -8.34 37.42 -6.70
N ALA A 180 -8.82 36.21 -6.50
CA ALA A 180 -8.18 35.24 -5.62
C ALA A 180 -6.75 34.90 -6.06
N LYS A 181 -6.49 34.85 -7.38
CA LYS A 181 -5.15 34.65 -7.93
C LYS A 181 -4.23 35.81 -7.59
N VAL A 182 -4.66 37.06 -7.79
CA VAL A 182 -3.86 38.26 -7.44
C VAL A 182 -3.53 38.26 -5.95
N LEU A 183 -4.48 37.93 -5.10
CA LEU A 183 -4.26 37.82 -3.65
C LEU A 183 -3.26 36.71 -3.32
N ASN A 184 -3.37 35.56 -3.97
CA ASN A 184 -2.42 34.47 -3.80
C ASN A 184 -1.01 34.84 -4.26
N ASP A 185 -0.87 35.46 -5.43
CA ASP A 185 0.42 35.91 -5.96
C ASP A 185 1.08 36.94 -5.05
N TYR A 186 0.30 37.82 -4.43
CA TYR A 186 0.80 38.74 -3.41
C TYR A 186 1.19 37.98 -2.12
N ALA A 187 0.36 37.08 -1.66
CA ALA A 187 0.62 36.24 -0.51
C ALA A 187 1.93 35.44 -0.69
N MET A 188 2.16 34.87 -1.86
CA MET A 188 3.40 34.14 -2.17
C MET A 188 4.64 35.04 -2.08
N ARG A 189 4.57 36.29 -2.56
CA ARG A 189 5.67 37.26 -2.39
C ARG A 189 5.94 37.61 -0.93
N VAL A 190 4.88 37.73 -0.12
CA VAL A 190 5.01 37.96 1.32
C VAL A 190 5.62 36.75 1.98
N TYR A 191 5.22 35.53 1.60
CA TYR A 191 5.83 34.29 2.11
C TYR A 191 7.31 34.17 1.78
N ASP A 192 7.71 34.55 0.58
CA ASP A 192 9.14 34.59 0.20
C ASP A 192 9.94 35.53 1.11
N ARG A 193 9.38 36.67 1.45
CA ARG A 193 9.98 37.63 2.38
C ARG A 193 10.04 37.05 3.79
N ILE A 194 8.96 36.50 4.27
CA ILE A 194 8.92 35.79 5.59
C ILE A 194 9.96 34.68 5.62
N ARG A 195 10.04 33.87 4.58
CA ARG A 195 11.00 32.77 4.49
C ARG A 195 12.44 33.27 4.53
N GLN A 196 12.75 34.31 3.77
CA GLN A 196 14.08 34.89 3.82
C GLN A 196 14.43 35.42 5.21
N ASN A 197 13.50 36.08 5.89
CA ASN A 197 13.73 36.60 7.23
C ASN A 197 13.84 35.51 8.27
N VAL A 198 13.04 34.43 8.15
CA VAL A 198 13.04 33.31 9.10
C VAL A 198 14.25 32.40 8.97
N PHE A 199 14.67 32.09 7.73
CA PHE A 199 15.66 31.04 7.45
C PHE A 199 17.02 31.55 6.97
N VAL A 200 17.08 32.71 6.36
CA VAL A 200 18.31 33.20 5.70
C VAL A 200 18.90 34.39 6.44
N ASN A 201 18.14 35.49 6.57
CA ASN A 201 18.66 36.75 7.10
C ASN A 201 18.78 36.74 8.63
N GLY A 202 17.84 36.02 9.32
CA GLY A 202 17.76 36.04 10.77
C GLY A 202 17.52 37.46 11.33
N GLU A 203 17.48 37.55 12.63
CA GLU A 203 17.48 38.83 13.35
C GLU A 203 18.80 38.99 14.11
N GLN A 204 18.92 40.08 14.88
CA GLN A 204 20.14 40.30 15.65
C GLN A 204 20.39 39.19 16.66
N PRO A 205 21.68 38.76 16.89
CA PRO A 205 22.01 37.76 17.91
C PRO A 205 21.51 38.15 19.27
N TYR A 206 20.96 37.20 20.00
CA TYR A 206 20.30 37.39 21.29
C TYR A 206 21.11 38.24 22.31
N PRO A 207 22.44 38.14 22.44
CA PRO A 207 23.23 39.01 23.33
C PRO A 207 23.11 40.52 22.99
N GLN A 208 22.93 40.88 21.72
CA GLN A 208 22.71 42.25 21.29
C GLN A 208 21.27 42.69 21.60
N VAL A 209 20.29 41.81 21.35
CA VAL A 209 18.88 42.04 21.71
C VAL A 209 18.76 42.29 23.22
N LEU A 210 19.48 41.50 24.04
CA LEU A 210 19.43 41.66 25.51
C LEU A 210 20.05 42.97 25.97
N ARG A 211 21.14 43.43 25.37
CA ARG A 211 21.74 44.74 25.64
C ARG A 211 20.76 45.86 25.36
N MET A 212 19.96 45.78 24.34
CA MET A 212 18.95 46.75 23.94
C MET A 212 17.55 46.40 24.44
N ALA A 213 17.41 45.52 25.43
CA ALA A 213 16.12 44.99 25.87
C ALA A 213 15.11 46.11 26.28
N ARG A 214 15.57 47.19 26.90
CA ARG A 214 14.71 48.36 27.22
C ARG A 214 14.12 49.02 25.98
N PHE A 215 14.92 49.13 24.93
CA PHE A 215 14.48 49.69 23.66
C PHE A 215 13.45 48.79 22.98
N TYR A 216 13.76 47.48 22.87
CA TYR A 216 12.84 46.51 22.27
C TYR A 216 11.54 46.33 23.10
N MET A 217 11.62 46.45 24.42
CA MET A 217 10.44 46.44 25.28
C MET A 217 9.52 47.63 25.05
N ARG A 218 10.11 48.85 24.87
CA ARG A 218 9.35 50.07 24.56
C ARG A 218 8.72 49.97 23.18
N GLN A 219 9.47 49.55 22.19
CA GLN A 219 9.00 49.33 20.82
C GLN A 219 7.85 48.31 20.78
N SER A 220 8.02 47.15 21.45
CA SER A 220 6.99 46.14 21.52
C SER A 220 5.72 46.65 22.21
N ARG A 221 5.87 47.44 23.30
CA ARG A 221 4.73 48.05 23.99
C ARG A 221 4.00 49.04 23.11
N GLN A 222 4.72 49.79 22.31
CA GLN A 222 4.14 50.72 21.34
C GLN A 222 3.40 49.96 20.23
N LEU A 223 4.01 48.95 19.61
CA LEU A 223 3.37 48.12 18.58
C LEU A 223 2.12 47.38 19.09
N VAL A 224 2.18 46.86 20.30
CA VAL A 224 1.03 46.23 20.94
C VAL A 224 -0.05 47.27 21.29
N GLY A 225 0.36 48.45 21.75
CA GLY A 225 -0.58 49.55 22.03
C GLY A 225 -1.27 50.07 20.77
N GLU A 226 -0.56 50.19 19.68
CA GLU A 226 -1.12 50.56 18.36
C GLU A 226 -2.08 49.50 17.80
N LYS A 227 -1.77 48.23 18.01
CA LYS A 227 -2.60 47.12 17.52
C LYS A 227 -3.87 46.94 18.36
N TYR A 228 -3.75 46.95 19.70
CA TYR A 228 -4.84 46.59 20.62
C TYR A 228 -5.45 47.83 21.35
N GLY A 229 -4.77 48.99 21.35
CA GLY A 229 -5.18 50.20 22.05
C GLY A 229 -6.02 51.12 21.18
N GLY A 230 -7.06 50.67 20.54
CA GLY A 230 -7.89 51.42 19.62
C GLY A 230 -8.33 52.80 20.12
N MET A 231 -7.55 53.90 19.79
CA MET A 231 -7.93 55.30 19.59
C MET A 231 -6.64 56.09 19.41
N GLY A 232 -6.36 56.43 18.21
CA GLY A 232 -5.30 57.34 17.95
C GLY A 232 -4.73 57.24 16.54
N ALA A 233 -5.20 58.14 15.68
CA ALA A 233 -4.65 58.48 14.38
C ALA A 233 -4.48 57.32 13.38
N ALA A 234 -5.45 57.19 12.54
CA ALA A 234 -5.30 56.46 11.26
C ALA A 234 -4.13 57.04 10.43
N PRO A 235 -3.19 56.24 9.97
CA PRO A 235 -2.42 56.60 8.80
C PRO A 235 -3.30 56.33 7.57
N GLY A 236 -4.36 57.19 7.42
CA GLY A 236 -5.34 57.06 6.34
C GLY A 236 -4.82 57.46 4.98
N GLY A 237 -3.55 57.88 4.83
CA GLY A 237 -3.01 58.39 3.58
C GLY A 237 -2.35 57.37 2.64
N LYS A 238 -1.91 56.19 3.17
CA LYS A 238 -1.19 55.20 2.33
C LYS A 238 -2.05 54.01 1.89
N ILE A 239 -3.12 53.71 2.60
CA ILE A 239 -4.00 52.58 2.27
C ILE A 239 -4.92 52.96 1.10
N ASP A 240 -5.45 54.20 1.10
CA ASP A 240 -6.28 54.69 0.01
C ASP A 240 -5.50 54.84 -1.30
N SER A 241 -4.19 55.19 -1.26
CA SER A 241 -3.36 55.29 -2.46
C SER A 241 -2.96 53.93 -3.03
N LEU A 242 -2.79 52.93 -2.21
CA LEU A 242 -2.52 51.55 -2.65
C LEU A 242 -3.79 50.84 -3.12
N ALA A 243 -4.91 51.09 -2.49
CA ALA A 243 -6.22 50.57 -2.93
C ALA A 243 -6.65 51.25 -4.26
N GLN A 244 -6.40 52.56 -4.44
CA GLN A 244 -6.64 53.25 -5.72
C GLN A 244 -5.67 52.81 -6.82
N ALA A 245 -4.41 52.54 -6.50
CA ALA A 245 -3.46 51.99 -7.47
C ALA A 245 -3.81 50.55 -7.92
N ALA A 246 -4.36 49.73 -7.02
CA ALA A 246 -4.87 48.41 -7.35
C ALA A 246 -6.17 48.45 -8.15
N HIS A 247 -7.05 49.42 -7.88
CA HIS A 247 -8.25 49.64 -8.68
C HIS A 247 -8.01 50.24 -10.04
N GLY A 248 -6.94 51.05 -10.21
CA GLY A 248 -6.57 51.72 -11.49
C GLY A 248 -6.06 50.76 -12.57
N SER A 249 -5.68 49.54 -12.26
CA SER A 249 -5.13 48.59 -13.23
C SER A 249 -6.12 47.56 -13.76
N ILE A 250 -7.37 47.56 -13.31
CA ILE A 250 -8.44 46.66 -13.77
C ILE A 250 -9.63 47.45 -14.31
N GLY A 251 -9.35 48.47 -15.10
CA GLY A 251 -10.34 49.27 -15.82
C GLY A 251 -10.70 48.63 -17.15
N GLY A 252 -11.49 47.57 -17.17
CA GLY A 252 -12.26 47.14 -18.36
C GLY A 252 -13.71 47.61 -18.24
N PRO A 253 -14.44 47.82 -19.39
CA PRO A 253 -15.77 48.50 -19.42
C PRO A 253 -16.92 47.70 -18.75
N ALA A 254 -16.65 46.56 -18.11
CA ALA A 254 -17.65 45.77 -17.38
C ALA A 254 -17.82 46.17 -15.88
N GLY A 255 -17.05 47.11 -15.38
CA GLY A 255 -17.10 47.54 -13.99
C GLY A 255 -18.14 48.63 -13.67
N ALA A 256 -18.81 49.25 -14.69
CA ALA A 256 -19.69 50.37 -14.47
C ALA A 256 -21.16 50.00 -14.16
N ALA A 257 -21.58 48.76 -14.38
CA ALA A 257 -22.96 48.32 -14.10
C ALA A 257 -23.20 47.61 -12.73
N ALA A 258 -22.14 47.27 -12.04
CA ALA A 258 -22.24 46.63 -10.69
C ALA A 258 -21.94 47.59 -9.52
N SER A 259 -21.67 48.86 -9.82
CA SER A 259 -21.38 49.90 -8.82
C SER A 259 -22.61 50.62 -8.26
N GLY A 260 -23.82 50.19 -8.63
CA GLY A 260 -25.04 50.63 -7.98
C GLY A 260 -25.15 49.94 -6.65
N ASP A 261 -24.97 50.66 -5.54
CA ASP A 261 -25.36 50.33 -4.15
C ASP A 261 -24.52 49.30 -3.36
N MET A 262 -23.35 48.92 -3.76
CA MET A 262 -22.36 48.33 -2.84
C MET A 262 -21.17 49.23 -2.60
N ALA A 263 -21.41 50.45 -2.07
CA ALA A 263 -20.38 51.11 -1.28
C ALA A 263 -20.02 50.14 -0.18
N PRO A 264 -18.70 49.78 0.06
CA PRO A 264 -18.35 49.03 1.25
C PRO A 264 -18.91 49.85 2.40
N SER A 265 -19.87 49.29 3.12
CA SER A 265 -20.30 49.86 4.37
C SER A 265 -18.98 50.07 5.12
N LYS A 266 -18.72 51.28 5.54
CA LYS A 266 -17.63 51.66 6.47
C LYS A 266 -17.87 50.97 7.79
N ASP A 267 -18.06 49.67 7.73
CA ASP A 267 -18.18 48.84 8.91
C ASP A 267 -16.76 48.64 9.43
N ASP A 268 -16.44 49.42 10.39
CA ASP A 268 -15.33 49.29 11.34
C ASP A 268 -15.19 47.89 11.95
N HIS A 269 -15.94 46.92 11.50
CA HIS A 269 -16.01 45.57 12.06
C HIS A 269 -14.71 44.78 11.96
N THR A 270 -13.91 44.96 10.91
CA THR A 270 -12.60 44.28 10.80
C THR A 270 -11.55 44.86 11.76
N ARG A 271 -11.58 46.18 12.04
CA ARG A 271 -10.73 46.76 13.07
C ARG A 271 -11.21 46.44 14.48
N SER A 272 -12.51 46.23 14.70
CA SER A 272 -13.05 45.92 16.02
C SER A 272 -12.78 44.48 16.46
N GLU A 273 -12.54 43.56 15.53
CA GLU A 273 -12.27 42.16 15.84
C GLU A 273 -10.94 41.92 16.58
N TRP A 274 -9.96 42.80 16.45
CA TRP A 274 -8.63 42.72 17.07
C TRP A 274 -8.43 43.64 18.30
N ARG A 275 -9.49 44.06 18.97
CA ARG A 275 -9.37 44.89 20.13
C ARG A 275 -8.77 44.14 21.31
N GLY A 276 -7.91 44.82 22.10
CA GLY A 276 -7.28 44.26 23.29
C GLY A 276 -8.25 43.60 24.28
N PRO A 277 -9.47 44.15 24.50
CA PRO A 277 -10.50 43.51 25.32
C PRO A 277 -10.88 42.09 24.85
N LEU A 278 -10.87 41.84 23.55
CA LEU A 278 -11.27 40.55 23.00
C LEU A 278 -10.19 39.46 23.22
N VAL A 279 -8.91 39.83 23.13
CA VAL A 279 -7.79 38.97 23.50
C VAL A 279 -7.76 38.71 25.00
N GLY A 280 -7.99 39.76 25.82
CA GLY A 280 -8.12 39.62 27.27
C GLY A 280 -9.28 38.72 27.68
N PHE A 281 -10.44 38.90 27.05
CA PHE A 281 -11.60 38.02 27.25
C PHE A 281 -11.29 36.57 26.85
N LEU A 282 -10.61 36.33 25.73
CA LEU A 282 -10.21 34.99 25.32
C LEU A 282 -9.27 34.34 26.34
N LEU A 283 -8.29 35.09 26.87
CA LEU A 283 -7.39 34.55 27.89
C LEU A 283 -8.15 34.20 29.21
N VAL A 284 -9.01 35.10 29.64
CA VAL A 284 -9.89 34.86 30.82
C VAL A 284 -10.80 33.65 30.55
N PHE A 285 -11.36 33.56 29.34
CA PHE A 285 -12.21 32.44 28.94
C PHE A 285 -11.45 31.11 28.94
N ILE A 286 -10.21 31.08 28.42
CA ILE A 286 -9.35 29.87 28.44
C ILE A 286 -9.13 29.43 29.89
N VAL A 287 -8.72 30.36 30.78
CA VAL A 287 -8.46 30.04 32.21
C VAL A 287 -9.73 29.57 32.90
N PHE A 288 -10.82 30.31 32.72
CA PHE A 288 -12.13 29.95 33.29
C PHE A 288 -12.60 28.59 32.80
N TYR A 289 -12.47 28.32 31.48
CA TYR A 289 -12.89 27.07 30.90
C TYR A 289 -12.03 25.90 31.38
N VAL A 290 -10.71 26.07 31.47
CA VAL A 290 -9.81 25.03 32.01
C VAL A 290 -10.19 24.69 33.47
N LEU A 291 -10.49 25.69 34.26
CA LEU A 291 -10.98 25.48 35.61
C LEU A 291 -12.33 24.78 35.63
N LEU A 292 -13.29 25.25 34.83
CA LEU A 292 -14.62 24.65 34.72
C LEU A 292 -14.55 23.21 34.23
N ALA A 293 -13.77 22.95 33.19
CA ALA A 293 -13.55 21.61 32.64
C ALA A 293 -12.92 20.69 33.70
N SER A 294 -11.98 21.19 34.47
CA SER A 294 -11.36 20.44 35.58
C SER A 294 -12.36 20.10 36.68
N VAL A 295 -13.19 21.06 37.09
CA VAL A 295 -14.25 20.82 38.07
C VAL A 295 -15.31 19.87 37.52
N LEU A 296 -15.78 20.09 36.29
CA LEU A 296 -16.77 19.23 35.63
C LEU A 296 -16.24 17.81 35.44
N SER A 297 -14.99 17.67 35.03
CA SER A 297 -14.31 16.40 34.94
C SER A 297 -14.25 15.65 36.27
N TYR A 298 -13.95 16.38 37.35
CA TYR A 298 -13.97 15.83 38.69
C TYR A 298 -15.37 15.36 39.11
N LEU A 299 -16.40 16.16 38.79
CA LEU A 299 -17.79 15.81 39.06
C LEU A 299 -18.26 14.60 38.25
N VAL A 300 -17.97 14.58 36.97
CA VAL A 300 -18.27 13.44 36.06
C VAL A 300 -17.64 12.15 36.60
N ILE A 301 -16.38 12.19 37.00
CA ILE A 301 -15.69 11.01 37.55
C ILE A 301 -16.31 10.60 38.88
N ARG A 302 -16.76 11.54 39.68
CA ARG A 302 -17.37 11.27 41.02
C ARG A 302 -18.79 10.73 40.92
N PHE A 303 -19.61 11.24 39.99
CA PHE A 303 -21.05 10.94 39.90
C PHE A 303 -21.42 9.98 38.79
N LEU A 304 -20.77 10.07 37.62
CA LEU A 304 -21.13 9.25 36.47
C LEU A 304 -20.41 7.91 36.42
N VAL A 305 -19.21 7.77 37.01
CA VAL A 305 -18.47 6.51 37.01
C VAL A 305 -19.05 5.58 38.09
N PRO A 306 -19.65 4.44 37.72
CA PRO A 306 -20.21 3.51 38.69
C PRO A 306 -19.12 3.01 39.65
N LYS A 307 -19.46 2.87 40.93
CA LYS A 307 -18.52 2.42 41.98
C LYS A 307 -17.82 1.10 41.66
N ARG A 308 -18.44 0.26 40.80
CA ARG A 308 -17.85 -1.00 40.31
C ARG A 308 -16.58 -0.84 39.46
N PHE A 309 -16.38 0.31 38.82
CA PHE A 309 -15.20 0.62 38.01
C PHE A 309 -14.10 1.37 38.80
N ILE A 310 -14.36 1.76 40.03
CA ILE A 310 -13.39 2.42 40.91
C ILE A 310 -12.54 1.34 41.58
N SER A 311 -11.58 0.79 40.83
CA SER A 311 -10.57 -0.13 41.34
C SER A 311 -9.38 0.66 41.93
N HIS A 312 -8.49 -0.02 42.64
CA HIS A 312 -7.24 0.57 43.17
C HIS A 312 -6.41 1.21 42.06
N THR A 313 -6.37 0.57 40.86
CA THR A 313 -5.71 1.11 39.67
C THR A 313 -6.36 2.41 39.15
N PHE A 314 -7.64 2.62 39.36
CA PHE A 314 -8.31 3.85 38.99
C PHE A 314 -7.91 5.00 39.93
N GLN A 315 -7.79 4.75 41.24
CA GLN A 315 -7.39 5.77 42.21
C GLN A 315 -5.97 6.27 41.97
N THR A 316 -5.03 5.41 41.63
CA THR A 316 -3.64 5.79 41.31
C THR A 316 -3.55 6.65 40.05
N ARG A 317 -4.45 6.41 39.05
CA ARG A 317 -4.51 7.14 37.76
C ARG A 317 -5.45 8.36 37.79
N ARG A 318 -6.12 8.66 38.88
CA ARG A 318 -7.19 9.67 38.98
C ARG A 318 -6.78 11.02 38.39
N SER A 319 -5.60 11.54 38.70
CA SER A 319 -5.15 12.86 38.22
C SER A 319 -4.97 12.89 36.71
N ALA A 320 -4.44 11.81 36.09
CA ALA A 320 -4.27 11.71 34.65
C ALA A 320 -5.62 11.55 33.94
N ILE A 321 -6.55 10.80 34.52
CA ILE A 321 -7.91 10.62 33.96
C ILE A 321 -8.68 11.94 34.03
N VAL A 322 -8.57 12.70 35.13
CA VAL A 322 -9.17 14.05 35.25
C VAL A 322 -8.62 14.95 34.13
N LEU A 323 -7.30 14.94 33.92
CA LEU A 323 -6.67 15.75 32.90
C LEU A 323 -7.14 15.31 31.48
N LEU A 324 -7.25 14.00 31.25
CA LEU A 324 -7.74 13.45 29.96
C LEU A 324 -9.17 13.93 29.65
N VAL A 325 -10.08 13.78 30.64
CA VAL A 325 -11.48 14.18 30.47
C VAL A 325 -11.60 15.69 30.30
N ALA A 326 -10.83 16.46 31.08
CA ALA A 326 -10.79 17.92 30.96
C ALA A 326 -10.30 18.38 29.59
N THR A 327 -9.21 17.78 29.06
CA THR A 327 -8.70 18.09 27.71
C THR A 327 -9.65 17.65 26.60
N ALA A 328 -10.32 16.50 26.77
CA ALA A 328 -11.33 16.04 25.82
C ALA A 328 -12.54 16.98 25.76
N LEU A 329 -13.07 17.40 26.92
CA LEU A 329 -14.14 18.37 26.96
C LEU A 329 -13.73 19.72 26.37
N PHE A 330 -12.51 20.17 26.67
CA PHE A 330 -11.95 21.39 26.06
C PHE A 330 -11.86 21.30 24.54
N ALA A 331 -11.35 20.18 24.00
CA ALA A 331 -11.29 19.95 22.56
C ALA A 331 -12.67 19.96 21.91
N VAL A 332 -13.66 19.30 22.53
CA VAL A 332 -15.06 19.30 22.04
C VAL A 332 -15.64 20.70 22.01
N VAL A 333 -15.45 21.49 23.09
CA VAL A 333 -15.93 22.87 23.13
C VAL A 333 -15.24 23.73 22.09
N CYS A 334 -13.93 23.64 21.93
CA CYS A 334 -13.21 24.34 20.85
C CYS A 334 -13.77 23.97 19.47
N PHE A 335 -14.04 22.70 19.22
CA PHE A 335 -14.63 22.23 17.97
C PHE A 335 -16.04 22.77 17.74
N VAL A 336 -16.88 22.77 18.78
CA VAL A 336 -18.24 23.32 18.70
C VAL A 336 -18.21 24.82 18.44
N PHE A 337 -17.38 25.57 19.17
CA PHE A 337 -17.22 27.03 18.96
C PHE A 337 -16.65 27.33 17.56
N HIS A 338 -15.68 26.56 17.10
CA HIS A 338 -15.13 26.70 15.74
C HIS A 338 -16.22 26.60 14.66
N ASN A 339 -17.18 25.68 14.82
CA ASN A 339 -18.27 25.50 13.87
C ASN A 339 -19.43 26.48 14.03
N LEU A 340 -19.68 26.98 15.25
CA LEU A 340 -20.76 27.93 15.54
C LEU A 340 -20.39 29.36 15.15
N ILE A 341 -19.13 29.77 15.37
CA ILE A 341 -18.67 31.13 15.14
C ILE A 341 -18.15 31.24 13.69
N GLN A 342 -19.02 31.62 12.76
CA GLN A 342 -18.65 31.81 11.35
C GLN A 342 -18.26 33.24 10.98
N LYS A 343 -18.55 34.23 11.84
CA LYS A 343 -18.40 35.67 11.54
C LYS A 343 -17.12 36.31 12.05
N HIS A 344 -16.46 35.73 13.06
CA HIS A 344 -15.28 36.33 13.71
C HIS A 344 -14.01 35.52 13.43
N TYR A 345 -13.21 35.96 12.48
CA TYR A 345 -11.98 35.25 12.02
C TYR A 345 -10.99 34.99 13.14
N PHE A 346 -10.80 35.98 14.03
CA PHE A 346 -9.93 35.80 15.19
C PHE A 346 -10.36 34.62 16.08
N MET A 347 -11.66 34.51 16.35
CA MET A 347 -12.21 33.45 17.18
C MET A 347 -12.12 32.09 16.46
N ILE A 348 -12.35 32.05 15.14
CA ILE A 348 -12.20 30.83 14.33
C ILE A 348 -10.75 30.33 14.40
N MET A 349 -9.77 31.21 14.19
CA MET A 349 -8.35 30.90 14.29
C MET A 349 -7.98 30.43 15.70
N ALA A 350 -8.39 31.19 16.72
CA ALA A 350 -8.04 30.89 18.10
C ALA A 350 -8.63 29.54 18.56
N THR A 351 -9.91 29.30 18.28
CA THR A 351 -10.57 28.03 18.62
C THR A 351 -10.01 26.85 17.85
N GLY A 352 -9.65 27.05 16.58
CA GLY A 352 -8.97 26.03 15.75
C GLY A 352 -7.63 25.64 16.36
N LEU A 353 -6.77 26.61 16.64
CA LEU A 353 -5.44 26.37 17.22
C LEU A 353 -5.51 25.77 18.64
N LEU A 354 -6.44 26.25 19.47
CA LEU A 354 -6.66 25.68 20.81
C LEU A 354 -7.19 24.24 20.73
N GLY A 355 -8.07 23.96 19.77
CA GLY A 355 -8.56 22.61 19.51
C GLY A 355 -7.45 21.66 19.05
N GLU A 356 -6.60 22.09 18.13
CA GLU A 356 -5.42 21.33 17.70
C GLU A 356 -4.49 21.05 18.90
N TYR A 357 -4.16 22.05 19.69
CA TYR A 357 -3.34 21.87 20.88
C TYR A 357 -3.97 20.92 21.90
N ALA A 358 -5.27 21.05 22.15
CA ALA A 358 -5.99 20.16 23.05
C ALA A 358 -5.96 18.69 22.57
N LEU A 359 -6.09 18.45 21.26
CA LEU A 359 -5.96 17.12 20.68
C LEU A 359 -4.54 16.54 20.84
N LEU A 360 -3.50 17.37 20.67
CA LEU A 360 -2.12 16.97 20.90
C LEU A 360 -1.90 16.53 22.36
N VAL A 361 -2.36 17.33 23.31
CA VAL A 361 -2.27 17.01 24.76
C VAL A 361 -3.09 15.75 25.08
N LEU A 362 -4.30 15.63 24.53
CA LEU A 362 -5.17 14.46 24.70
C LEU A 362 -4.45 13.16 24.29
N VAL A 363 -3.81 13.15 23.12
CA VAL A 363 -3.08 11.98 22.62
C VAL A 363 -1.93 11.61 23.54
N ILE A 364 -1.16 12.60 24.00
CA ILE A 364 -0.03 12.37 24.92
C ILE A 364 -0.53 11.80 26.25
N VAL A 365 -1.56 12.40 26.85
CA VAL A 365 -2.11 11.93 28.14
C VAL A 365 -2.75 10.55 28.01
N LEU A 366 -3.47 10.28 26.93
CA LEU A 366 -4.06 8.98 26.64
C LEU A 366 -2.96 7.91 26.48
N SER A 367 -1.89 8.24 25.76
CA SER A 367 -0.72 7.38 25.61
C SER A 367 -0.14 6.98 26.98
N ILE A 368 0.08 7.95 27.84
CA ILE A 368 0.63 7.72 29.18
C ILE A 368 -0.29 6.82 30.01
N ILE A 369 -1.60 7.03 29.99
CA ILE A 369 -2.56 6.25 30.75
C ILE A 369 -2.61 4.78 30.29
N ILE A 370 -2.53 4.53 29.00
CA ILE A 370 -2.59 3.17 28.45
C ILE A 370 -1.30 2.42 28.72
N ARG A 371 -0.15 3.08 28.58
CA ARG A 371 1.17 2.44 28.59
C ARG A 371 1.78 2.28 29.98
N THR A 372 1.46 3.17 30.90
CA THR A 372 2.07 3.14 32.22
C THR A 372 1.16 2.46 33.26
N THR A 373 1.75 1.66 34.11
CA THR A 373 1.05 0.96 35.19
C THR A 373 1.30 1.60 36.55
N GLY A 374 0.25 1.73 37.36
CA GLY A 374 0.35 2.10 38.78
C GLY A 374 0.91 3.50 39.06
N ASP A 375 1.85 3.59 39.99
CA ASP A 375 2.41 4.84 40.50
C ASP A 375 3.30 5.61 39.53
N ASN A 376 3.70 4.98 38.45
CA ASN A 376 4.60 5.57 37.44
C ASN A 376 3.87 6.57 36.51
N VAL A 377 2.52 6.61 36.51
CA VAL A 377 1.74 7.53 35.67
C VAL A 377 2.08 9.00 35.97
N LYS A 378 2.23 9.36 37.25
CA LYS A 378 2.61 10.72 37.65
C LYS A 378 4.01 11.09 37.17
N SER A 379 4.94 10.16 37.21
CA SER A 379 6.30 10.37 36.77
C SER A 379 6.33 10.54 35.24
N SER A 380 5.63 9.70 34.48
CA SER A 380 5.53 9.81 33.04
C SER A 380 4.85 11.11 32.60
N LEU A 381 3.81 11.57 33.30
CA LEU A 381 3.18 12.85 33.00
C LEU A 381 4.15 14.03 33.22
N ARG A 382 4.92 14.00 34.30
CA ARG A 382 5.94 15.05 34.60
C ARG A 382 7.02 15.14 33.54
N VAL A 383 7.37 14.02 32.89
CA VAL A 383 8.39 13.95 31.85
C VAL A 383 7.99 14.71 30.58
N TYR A 384 6.71 14.70 30.22
CA TYR A 384 6.19 15.42 29.07
C TYR A 384 5.69 16.84 29.41
N LEU A 385 5.58 17.20 30.69
CA LEU A 385 5.04 18.49 31.10
C LEU A 385 5.82 19.70 30.56
N PRO A 386 7.18 19.73 30.55
CA PRO A 386 7.92 20.87 30.00
C PRO A 386 7.62 21.13 28.52
N ILE A 387 7.56 20.10 27.69
CA ILE A 387 7.26 20.24 26.26
C ILE A 387 5.78 20.61 26.04
N MET A 388 4.86 20.12 26.85
CA MET A 388 3.46 20.52 26.79
C MET A 388 3.28 22.00 27.16
N VAL A 389 3.92 22.48 28.23
CA VAL A 389 3.89 23.89 28.61
C VAL A 389 4.51 24.78 27.53
N LEU A 390 5.66 24.39 27.01
CA LEU A 390 6.30 25.11 25.89
C LEU A 390 5.42 25.15 24.67
N GLY A 391 4.79 24.02 24.31
CA GLY A 391 3.81 23.97 23.23
C GLY A 391 2.66 24.94 23.44
N PHE A 392 2.09 24.99 24.65
CA PHE A 392 1.04 25.95 24.98
C PHE A 392 1.49 27.40 24.80
N ILE A 393 2.71 27.74 25.24
CA ILE A 393 3.28 29.08 25.06
C ILE A 393 3.44 29.43 23.57
N VAL A 394 3.91 28.50 22.76
CA VAL A 394 4.03 28.68 21.31
C VAL A 394 2.67 28.91 20.65
N PHE A 395 1.65 28.12 21.00
CA PHE A 395 0.29 28.31 20.52
C PHE A 395 -0.30 29.63 21.02
N LEU A 396 -0.03 29.99 22.26
CA LEU A 396 -0.48 31.27 22.83
C LEU A 396 0.14 32.46 22.07
N PHE A 397 1.45 32.45 21.79
CA PHE A 397 2.09 33.50 20.98
C PHE A 397 1.47 33.61 19.59
N ARG A 398 1.11 32.49 19.01
CA ARG A 398 0.44 32.45 17.72
C ARG A 398 -0.99 33.01 17.77
N ILE A 399 -1.75 32.69 18.83
CA ILE A 399 -3.12 33.18 19.01
C ILE A 399 -3.12 34.69 19.32
N THR A 400 -2.23 35.14 20.21
CA THR A 400 -2.12 36.56 20.58
C THR A 400 -1.41 37.40 19.52
N LEU A 401 -0.91 36.74 18.45
CA LEU A 401 -0.25 37.41 17.32
C LEU A 401 0.82 38.41 17.78
N MET A 402 1.69 37.92 18.66
CA MET A 402 2.76 38.74 19.24
C MET A 402 3.70 39.25 18.18
N PRO A 403 4.18 40.54 18.30
CA PRO A 403 5.21 41.05 17.39
C PRO A 403 6.51 40.25 17.52
N SER A 404 7.19 40.01 16.38
CA SER A 404 8.44 39.25 16.31
C SER A 404 9.49 39.77 17.28
N VAL A 405 9.56 41.08 17.44
CA VAL A 405 10.46 41.76 18.40
C VAL A 405 10.28 41.27 19.84
N LEU A 406 9.04 41.11 20.29
CA LEU A 406 8.75 40.62 21.65
C LEU A 406 9.03 39.12 21.77
N VAL A 407 8.70 38.34 20.73
CA VAL A 407 9.02 36.91 20.67
C VAL A 407 10.53 36.71 20.77
N ASN A 408 11.33 37.45 20.01
CA ASN A 408 12.78 37.37 20.05
C ASN A 408 13.42 37.76 21.37
N LEU A 409 12.79 38.65 22.13
CA LEU A 409 13.25 39.04 23.45
C LEU A 409 12.93 37.97 24.52
N VAL A 410 11.72 37.43 24.50
CA VAL A 410 11.18 36.59 25.59
C VAL A 410 11.40 35.10 25.36
N PHE A 411 11.30 34.65 24.12
CA PHE A 411 11.30 33.22 23.78
C PHE A 411 12.61 32.49 24.10
N PRO A 412 13.81 33.06 23.85
CA PRO A 412 15.08 32.41 24.21
C PRO A 412 15.23 32.15 25.74
N ILE A 413 14.67 33.04 26.57
CA ILE A 413 14.66 32.86 28.04
C ILE A 413 13.74 31.69 28.39
N ILE A 414 12.54 31.63 27.81
CA ILE A 414 11.58 30.55 28.02
C ILE A 414 12.20 29.20 27.60
N LEU A 415 12.87 29.15 26.44
CA LEU A 415 13.58 27.96 25.99
C LEU A 415 14.64 27.50 26.98
N LEU A 416 15.44 28.43 27.50
CA LEU A 416 16.47 28.11 28.50
C LEU A 416 15.86 27.53 29.76
N LEU A 417 14.80 28.15 30.28
CA LEU A 417 14.09 27.68 31.49
C LEU A 417 13.45 26.31 31.25
N CYS A 418 12.85 26.08 30.09
CA CYS A 418 12.29 24.79 29.72
C CYS A 418 13.37 23.72 29.53
N ALA A 419 14.53 24.05 28.98
CA ALA A 419 15.66 23.13 28.85
C ALA A 419 16.22 22.71 30.21
N ILE A 420 16.40 23.67 31.14
CA ILE A 420 16.82 23.39 32.52
C ILE A 420 15.78 22.51 33.21
N TRP A 421 14.50 22.86 33.11
CA TRP A 421 13.41 22.06 33.67
C TRP A 421 13.37 20.65 33.11
N GLN A 422 13.52 20.49 31.79
CA GLN A 422 13.57 19.18 31.12
C GLN A 422 14.75 18.33 31.62
N PHE A 423 15.91 18.94 31.78
CA PHE A 423 17.08 18.26 32.33
C PHE A 423 16.87 17.81 33.78
N ASP A 424 16.31 18.66 34.62
CA ASP A 424 15.99 18.31 36.02
C ASP A 424 14.98 17.16 36.12
N VAL A 425 13.97 17.16 35.25
CA VAL A 425 12.97 16.08 35.16
C VAL A 425 13.62 14.78 34.71
N ILE A 426 14.49 14.81 33.70
CA ILE A 426 15.25 13.64 33.25
C ILE A 426 16.07 13.05 34.41
N ARG A 427 16.80 13.91 35.15
CA ARG A 427 17.63 13.48 36.27
C ARG A 427 16.82 12.81 37.39
N ARG A 428 15.64 13.35 37.73
CA ARG A 428 14.81 12.85 38.83
C ARG A 428 13.99 11.62 38.49
N HIS A 429 13.58 11.43 37.23
CA HIS A 429 12.59 10.42 36.85
C HIS A 429 13.15 9.29 35.97
N ASN A 430 14.46 9.23 35.77
CA ASN A 430 15.10 8.24 34.87
C ASN A 430 14.78 6.77 35.20
N ARG A 431 14.54 6.45 36.47
CA ARG A 431 14.30 5.06 36.92
C ARG A 431 12.84 4.65 36.90
N ASN A 432 11.90 5.61 36.83
CA ASN A 432 10.46 5.39 37.04
C ASN A 432 9.62 5.49 35.77
N VAL A 433 10.27 5.58 34.60
CA VAL A 433 9.61 5.78 33.31
C VAL A 433 10.08 4.69 32.34
N PRO A 434 9.20 4.20 31.43
CA PRO A 434 9.60 3.24 30.40
C PRO A 434 10.79 3.75 29.59
N ARG A 435 11.70 2.82 29.20
CA ARG A 435 12.92 3.17 28.45
C ARG A 435 12.62 3.91 27.13
N SER A 436 11.54 3.56 26.47
CA SER A 436 11.09 4.22 25.23
C SER A 436 10.76 5.71 25.48
N ASP A 437 10.03 6.01 26.54
CA ASP A 437 9.64 7.38 26.87
C ASP A 437 10.85 8.21 27.29
N MET A 438 11.79 7.60 28.01
CA MET A 438 13.03 8.25 28.36
C MET A 438 13.88 8.57 27.12
N PHE A 439 13.93 7.68 26.13
CA PHE A 439 14.62 7.93 24.86
C PHE A 439 14.02 9.15 24.14
N TYR A 440 12.70 9.23 24.01
CA TYR A 440 12.02 10.40 23.40
C TYR A 440 12.21 11.68 24.23
N THR A 441 12.32 11.56 25.53
CA THR A 441 12.61 12.69 26.44
C THR A 441 14.02 13.25 26.23
N TRP A 442 15.01 12.39 26.00
CA TRP A 442 16.36 12.80 25.62
C TRP A 442 16.39 13.50 24.27
N ILE A 443 15.66 12.97 23.28
CA ILE A 443 15.56 13.64 21.98
C ILE A 443 14.88 15.00 22.14
N THR A 444 13.82 15.10 22.96
CA THR A 444 13.17 16.36 23.27
C THR A 444 14.16 17.37 23.85
N PHE A 445 15.01 16.94 24.80
CA PHE A 445 16.04 17.78 25.36
C PHE A 445 17.05 18.26 24.31
N ILE A 446 17.50 17.38 23.42
CA ILE A 446 18.40 17.74 22.30
C ILE A 446 17.72 18.76 21.38
N VAL A 447 16.46 18.56 21.03
CA VAL A 447 15.68 19.51 20.20
C VAL A 447 15.58 20.86 20.90
N LEU A 448 15.33 20.88 22.21
CA LEU A 448 15.32 22.12 22.99
C LEU A 448 16.66 22.85 22.95
N LEU A 449 17.78 22.13 23.10
CA LEU A 449 19.11 22.70 23.01
C LEU A 449 19.41 23.26 21.61
N VAL A 450 19.08 22.50 20.56
CA VAL A 450 19.24 22.98 19.16
C VAL A 450 18.41 24.24 18.94
N SER A 451 17.14 24.23 19.36
CA SER A 451 16.25 25.39 19.26
C SER A 451 16.78 26.60 20.05
N LEU A 452 17.37 26.37 21.24
CA LEU A 452 17.99 27.41 22.04
C LEU A 452 19.17 28.05 21.30
N VAL A 453 20.10 27.23 20.76
CA VAL A 453 21.26 27.71 20.02
C VAL A 453 20.85 28.48 18.77
N VAL A 454 19.88 27.96 18.03
CA VAL A 454 19.32 28.62 16.82
C VAL A 454 18.70 29.96 17.19
N SER A 455 17.91 30.02 18.27
CA SER A 455 17.26 31.25 18.74
C SER A 455 18.30 32.27 19.22
N TRP A 456 19.39 31.83 19.89
CA TRP A 456 20.46 32.73 20.33
C TRP A 456 21.26 33.31 19.17
N LYS A 457 21.33 32.65 18.04
CA LYS A 457 21.93 33.18 16.82
C LYS A 457 21.05 34.22 16.09
N GLY A 458 19.81 34.46 16.55
CA GLY A 458 18.88 35.39 15.95
C GLY A 458 17.81 34.73 15.06
N TYR A 459 17.76 33.39 14.97
CA TYR A 459 16.78 32.65 14.17
C TYR A 459 15.64 32.11 15.05
N THR A 460 15.01 33.00 15.83
CA THR A 460 13.98 32.60 16.82
C THR A 460 12.75 31.96 16.18
N LEU A 461 12.31 32.47 15.03
CA LEU A 461 11.15 31.89 14.32
C LEU A 461 11.47 30.51 13.76
N MET A 462 12.70 30.27 13.33
CA MET A 462 13.17 28.92 12.91
C MET A 462 13.17 27.97 14.12
N ALA A 463 13.60 28.45 15.30
CA ALA A 463 13.56 27.66 16.53
C ALA A 463 12.12 27.26 16.90
N VAL A 464 11.16 28.18 16.77
CA VAL A 464 9.72 27.88 16.95
C VAL A 464 9.25 26.82 15.96
N GLN A 465 9.67 26.90 14.69
CA GLN A 465 9.29 25.91 13.66
C GLN A 465 9.81 24.52 13.98
N VAL A 466 11.05 24.39 14.41
CA VAL A 466 11.65 23.12 14.83
C VAL A 466 10.88 22.52 16.01
N LEU A 467 10.47 23.36 16.94
CA LEU A 467 9.65 22.90 18.10
C LEU A 467 8.27 22.44 17.69
N ILE A 468 7.58 23.18 16.81
CA ILE A 468 6.28 22.78 16.27
C ILE A 468 6.40 21.41 15.59
N TRP A 469 7.41 21.26 14.72
CA TRP A 469 7.66 19.98 14.07
C TRP A 469 7.87 18.85 15.09
N TRP A 470 8.69 19.09 16.12
CA TRP A 470 8.98 18.06 17.11
C TRP A 470 7.75 17.70 17.95
N ILE A 471 6.95 18.67 18.36
CA ILE A 471 5.70 18.42 19.11
C ILE A 471 4.74 17.58 18.27
N MET A 472 4.57 17.89 16.99
CA MET A 472 3.74 17.12 16.08
C MET A 472 4.28 15.70 15.88
N GLN A 473 5.60 15.55 15.66
CA GLN A 473 6.23 14.24 15.53
C GLN A 473 6.08 13.41 16.80
N LEU A 474 6.32 14.01 17.96
CA LEU A 474 6.16 13.34 19.25
C LEU A 474 4.74 12.85 19.46
N THR A 475 3.75 13.64 19.08
CA THR A 475 2.33 13.27 19.17
C THR A 475 2.01 12.08 18.26
N MET A 476 2.53 12.07 17.03
CA MET A 476 2.38 10.93 16.11
C MET A 476 3.03 9.66 16.66
N ILE A 477 4.24 9.78 17.21
CA ILE A 477 4.95 8.66 17.85
C ILE A 477 4.10 8.13 19.01
N GLN A 478 3.57 9.01 19.85
CA GLN A 478 2.73 8.60 20.98
C GLN A 478 1.45 7.91 20.51
N ALA A 479 0.77 8.43 19.49
CA ALA A 479 -0.42 7.81 18.92
C ALA A 479 -0.15 6.39 18.39
N ILE A 480 0.93 6.23 17.63
CA ILE A 480 1.33 4.92 17.09
C ILE A 480 1.68 3.95 18.22
N THR A 481 2.40 4.44 19.24
CA THR A 481 2.80 3.62 20.38
C THR A 481 1.60 3.17 21.21
N VAL A 482 0.58 4.03 21.36
CA VAL A 482 -0.71 3.65 21.99
C VAL A 482 -1.36 2.48 21.25
N VAL A 483 -1.47 2.60 19.93
CA VAL A 483 -2.07 1.54 19.11
C VAL A 483 -1.27 0.24 19.24
N TYR A 484 0.05 0.35 19.18
CA TYR A 484 0.96 -0.79 19.33
C TYR A 484 0.80 -1.50 20.68
N ASP A 485 0.85 -0.75 21.78
CA ASP A 485 0.74 -1.31 23.14
C ASP A 485 -0.68 -1.82 23.45
N TRP A 486 -1.71 -1.15 22.93
CA TRP A 486 -3.09 -1.61 23.02
C TRP A 486 -3.29 -2.95 22.30
N LEU A 487 -2.76 -3.07 21.08
CA LEU A 487 -2.79 -4.32 20.33
C LEU A 487 -2.07 -5.45 21.08
N ARG A 488 -0.90 -5.17 21.62
CA ARG A 488 -0.12 -6.14 22.40
C ARG A 488 -0.87 -6.59 23.66
N HIS A 489 -1.50 -5.65 24.36
CA HIS A 489 -2.33 -5.95 25.52
C HIS A 489 -3.54 -6.82 25.14
N TYR A 490 -4.20 -6.47 24.04
CA TYR A 490 -5.33 -7.24 23.52
C TYR A 490 -4.90 -8.67 23.14
N GLN A 491 -3.76 -8.83 22.48
CA GLN A 491 -3.19 -10.13 22.15
C GLN A 491 -3.00 -10.99 23.41
N ASN A 492 -2.28 -10.45 24.38
CA ASN A 492 -1.95 -11.19 25.62
C ASN A 492 -3.19 -11.62 26.41
N LYS A 493 -4.29 -10.84 26.32
CA LYS A 493 -5.51 -11.11 27.06
C LYS A 493 -6.51 -12.02 26.36
N HIS A 494 -6.63 -11.92 25.03
CA HIS A 494 -7.72 -12.54 24.28
C HIS A 494 -7.29 -13.59 23.27
N ILE A 495 -6.01 -13.67 22.94
CA ILE A 495 -5.49 -14.59 21.94
C ILE A 495 -4.60 -15.61 22.67
N PRO A 496 -4.99 -16.89 22.73
CA PRO A 496 -4.15 -17.95 23.29
C PRO A 496 -2.83 -18.05 22.50
N ALA A 497 -1.77 -18.49 23.15
CA ALA A 497 -0.45 -18.64 22.51
C ALA A 497 -0.49 -19.60 21.31
N ASP A 498 -1.40 -20.58 21.34
CA ASP A 498 -1.59 -21.59 20.27
C ASP A 498 -2.67 -21.18 19.25
N ALA A 499 -3.12 -19.93 19.25
CA ALA A 499 -4.15 -19.49 18.32
C ALA A 499 -3.65 -19.55 16.88
N GLY A 500 -4.33 -20.34 16.06
CA GLY A 500 -4.01 -20.47 14.64
C GLY A 500 -4.22 -19.15 13.86
N LEU A 501 -3.62 -19.07 12.68
CA LEU A 501 -3.64 -17.91 11.77
C LEU A 501 -5.04 -17.32 11.53
N LYS A 502 -6.10 -18.15 11.48
CA LYS A 502 -7.49 -17.68 11.29
C LYS A 502 -7.93 -16.67 12.35
N ARG A 503 -7.35 -16.69 13.54
CA ARG A 503 -7.68 -15.80 14.65
C ARG A 503 -6.71 -14.64 14.79
N THR A 504 -5.49 -14.77 14.27
CA THR A 504 -4.41 -13.80 14.47
C THR A 504 -4.09 -12.95 13.24
N TRP A 505 -4.52 -13.33 12.03
CA TRP A 505 -4.10 -12.68 10.77
C TRP A 505 -4.31 -11.17 10.74
N PHE A 506 -5.47 -10.69 11.22
CA PHE A 506 -5.79 -9.27 11.23
C PHE A 506 -4.95 -8.49 12.24
N TYR A 507 -4.73 -9.09 13.42
CA TYR A 507 -3.83 -8.56 14.43
C TYR A 507 -2.41 -8.47 13.91
N ASP A 508 -1.89 -9.56 13.34
CA ASP A 508 -0.56 -9.63 12.76
C ASP A 508 -0.38 -8.63 11.61
N PHE A 509 -1.41 -8.41 10.81
CA PHE A 509 -1.41 -7.40 9.75
C PHE A 509 -1.20 -5.99 10.32
N ILE A 510 -1.99 -5.61 11.31
CA ILE A 510 -1.86 -4.28 11.92
C ILE A 510 -0.50 -4.15 12.61
N TYR A 511 -0.09 -5.16 13.37
CA TYR A 511 1.15 -5.13 14.16
C TYR A 511 2.41 -5.14 13.31
N LYS A 512 2.48 -6.02 12.29
CA LYS A 512 3.69 -6.27 11.48
C LYS A 512 3.78 -5.40 10.22
N ALA A 513 2.66 -4.91 9.68
CA ALA A 513 2.63 -4.11 8.46
C ALA A 513 2.16 -2.67 8.70
N VAL A 514 0.94 -2.48 9.23
CA VAL A 514 0.34 -1.14 9.33
C VAL A 514 1.10 -0.24 10.31
N THR A 515 1.44 -0.75 11.50
CA THR A 515 2.14 0.05 12.53
C THR A 515 3.52 0.53 12.08
N PRO A 516 4.42 -0.31 11.50
CA PRO A 516 5.70 0.17 10.97
C PRO A 516 5.52 1.15 9.78
N CYS A 517 4.56 0.89 8.89
CA CYS A 517 4.25 1.82 7.79
C CYS A 517 3.77 3.17 8.32
N ALA A 518 2.89 3.17 9.34
CA ALA A 518 2.44 4.38 9.99
C ALA A 518 3.61 5.14 10.66
N ALA A 519 4.58 4.43 11.25
CA ALA A 519 5.76 5.06 11.84
C ALA A 519 6.61 5.78 10.78
N VAL A 520 6.84 5.17 9.63
CA VAL A 520 7.55 5.82 8.51
C VAL A 520 6.73 7.00 7.96
N GLY A 521 5.42 6.80 7.74
CA GLY A 521 4.52 7.84 7.22
C GLY A 521 4.37 9.02 8.18
N SER A 522 4.47 8.81 9.50
CA SER A 522 4.36 9.86 10.51
C SER A 522 5.44 10.94 10.36
N ILE A 523 6.64 10.55 9.93
CA ILE A 523 7.75 11.50 9.71
C ILE A 523 7.37 12.46 8.57
N ALA A 524 6.88 11.93 7.45
CA ALA A 524 6.46 12.76 6.33
C ALA A 524 5.27 13.67 6.72
N LEU A 525 4.29 13.12 7.40
CA LEU A 525 3.08 13.84 7.81
C LEU A 525 3.39 14.96 8.81
N SER A 526 4.29 14.73 9.79
CA SER A 526 4.67 15.75 10.76
C SER A 526 5.47 16.90 10.12
N ILE A 527 6.37 16.58 9.18
CA ILE A 527 7.11 17.59 8.43
C ILE A 527 6.14 18.42 7.56
N TYR A 528 5.21 17.76 6.87
CA TYR A 528 4.21 18.43 6.05
C TYR A 528 3.30 19.36 6.90
N TRP A 529 2.82 18.91 8.04
CA TRP A 529 2.01 19.72 8.93
C TRP A 529 2.78 20.90 9.52
N ALA A 530 4.02 20.66 9.97
CA ALA A 530 4.86 21.75 10.46
C ALA A 530 5.13 22.80 9.36
N ALA A 531 5.37 22.36 8.15
CA ALA A 531 5.60 23.24 7.00
C ALA A 531 4.36 24.09 6.65
N ARG A 532 3.15 23.54 6.84
CA ARG A 532 1.89 24.24 6.59
C ARG A 532 1.75 25.52 7.42
N VAL A 533 2.38 25.60 8.59
CA VAL A 533 2.32 26.79 9.46
C VAL A 533 2.85 28.03 8.78
N PHE A 534 3.89 27.90 7.95
CA PHE A 534 4.49 29.00 7.18
C PHE A 534 4.36 28.83 5.67
N ASN A 535 3.39 28.02 5.23
CA ASN A 535 3.15 27.68 3.83
C ASN A 535 4.41 27.18 3.08
N LEU A 536 5.23 26.39 3.76
CA LEU A 536 6.42 25.75 3.20
C LEU A 536 6.09 24.39 2.54
N THR A 537 4.81 24.10 2.30
CA THR A 537 4.34 22.82 1.76
C THR A 537 4.93 22.54 0.39
N GLU A 538 5.05 23.55 -0.49
CA GLU A 538 5.69 23.40 -1.80
C GLU A 538 7.18 23.02 -1.68
N TRP A 539 7.88 23.56 -0.69
CA TRP A 539 9.27 23.22 -0.40
C TRP A 539 9.39 21.78 0.12
N VAL A 540 8.48 21.36 0.98
CA VAL A 540 8.46 19.98 1.47
C VAL A 540 8.11 19.02 0.34
N GLU A 541 7.15 19.37 -0.51
CA GLU A 541 6.82 18.60 -1.71
C GLU A 541 8.00 18.53 -2.69
N PHE A 542 8.69 19.66 -2.92
CA PHE A 542 9.93 19.69 -3.67
C PHE A 542 10.98 18.75 -3.04
N LEU A 543 11.21 18.84 -1.72
CA LEU A 543 12.19 18.00 -1.01
C LEU A 543 11.85 16.50 -1.13
N TYR A 544 10.56 16.15 -1.01
CA TYR A 544 10.13 14.75 -1.15
C TYR A 544 10.32 14.21 -2.56
N HIS A 545 10.17 15.07 -3.57
CA HIS A 545 10.33 14.71 -4.97
C HIS A 545 11.74 15.02 -5.52
N TYR A 546 12.59 15.73 -4.74
CA TYR A 546 13.94 16.02 -5.14
C TYR A 546 14.73 14.74 -5.41
N LYS A 547 15.34 14.69 -6.55
CA LYS A 547 16.10 13.52 -7.01
C LYS A 547 17.52 13.61 -6.48
N PHE A 548 17.82 13.00 -5.37
CA PHE A 548 19.16 12.94 -4.79
C PHE A 548 20.14 12.18 -5.70
N VAL A 549 19.66 11.13 -6.36
CA VAL A 549 20.38 10.39 -7.37
C VAL A 549 19.50 10.35 -8.62
N ASN A 550 20.00 10.89 -9.69
CA ASN A 550 19.38 10.86 -11.00
C ASN A 550 20.43 10.46 -12.02
N ILE A 551 20.58 9.17 -12.21
CA ILE A 551 21.41 8.63 -13.28
C ILE A 551 20.45 8.31 -14.41
N ASP A 552 20.47 9.15 -15.45
CA ASP A 552 19.53 9.08 -16.56
C ASP A 552 19.51 7.67 -17.17
N GLY A 553 18.30 7.10 -17.21
CA GLY A 553 18.06 5.77 -17.72
C GLY A 553 18.48 4.60 -16.80
N VAL A 554 19.05 4.85 -15.60
CA VAL A 554 19.47 3.78 -14.68
C VAL A 554 18.64 3.76 -13.41
N ILE A 555 18.70 4.82 -12.60
CA ILE A 555 18.00 4.87 -11.31
C ILE A 555 17.63 6.30 -10.93
N VAL A 556 16.45 6.45 -10.34
CA VAL A 556 16.01 7.73 -9.78
C VAL A 556 15.66 7.53 -8.32
N LEU A 557 16.42 8.15 -7.41
CA LEU A 557 16.19 8.09 -5.98
C LEU A 557 15.69 9.44 -5.46
N SER A 558 14.52 9.44 -4.84
CA SER A 558 13.96 10.57 -4.10
C SER A 558 13.52 10.13 -2.71
N LEU A 559 13.34 11.08 -1.80
CA LEU A 559 12.92 10.76 -0.43
C LEU A 559 11.58 10.04 -0.40
N SER A 560 10.62 10.47 -1.21
CA SER A 560 9.31 9.82 -1.34
C SER A 560 9.40 8.38 -1.81
N LYS A 561 10.28 8.08 -2.77
CA LYS A 561 10.51 6.72 -3.24
C LYS A 561 11.21 5.86 -2.19
N LEU A 562 12.19 6.42 -1.49
CA LEU A 562 12.87 5.72 -0.41
C LEU A 562 11.88 5.31 0.69
N MET A 563 11.02 6.24 1.11
CA MET A 563 9.96 5.94 2.09
C MET A 563 8.99 4.88 1.57
N SER A 564 8.58 4.97 0.30
CA SER A 564 7.71 3.97 -0.33
C SER A 564 8.35 2.58 -0.35
N VAL A 565 9.65 2.49 -0.66
CA VAL A 565 10.40 1.22 -0.64
C VAL A 565 10.44 0.63 0.76
N VAL A 566 10.70 1.44 1.79
CA VAL A 566 10.73 0.97 3.17
C VAL A 566 9.36 0.49 3.62
N MET A 567 8.28 1.25 3.35
CA MET A 567 6.91 0.84 3.67
C MET A 567 6.52 -0.46 2.96
N LEU A 568 6.86 -0.57 1.69
CA LEU A 568 6.62 -1.77 0.89
C LEU A 568 7.35 -2.98 1.48
N GLY A 569 8.57 -2.79 2.02
CA GLY A 569 9.33 -3.83 2.71
C GLY A 569 8.59 -4.42 3.91
N PHE A 570 7.95 -3.59 4.74
CA PHE A 570 7.13 -4.08 5.86
C PHE A 570 5.90 -4.85 5.38
N VAL A 571 5.23 -4.39 4.33
CA VAL A 571 4.09 -5.08 3.74
C VAL A 571 4.52 -6.44 3.18
N PHE A 572 5.63 -6.50 2.42
CA PHE A 572 6.13 -7.75 1.87
C PHE A 572 6.60 -8.72 2.93
N ASN A 573 7.25 -8.24 3.98
CA ASN A 573 7.62 -9.08 5.12
C ASN A 573 6.40 -9.76 5.76
N TYR A 574 5.29 -9.01 5.90
CA TYR A 574 4.03 -9.57 6.36
C TYR A 574 3.42 -10.56 5.37
N LEU A 575 3.41 -10.25 4.07
CA LEU A 575 2.87 -11.15 3.04
C LEU A 575 3.64 -12.47 2.97
N ILE A 576 4.97 -12.41 3.07
CA ILE A 576 5.83 -13.61 3.14
C ILE A 576 5.49 -14.44 4.38
N TYR A 577 5.36 -13.79 5.54
CA TYR A 577 4.94 -14.45 6.76
C TYR A 577 3.57 -15.14 6.60
N LEU A 578 2.60 -14.42 6.04
CA LEU A 578 1.25 -14.93 5.79
C LEU A 578 1.27 -16.15 4.85
N ALA A 579 2.04 -16.08 3.76
CA ALA A 579 2.17 -17.17 2.80
C ALA A 579 2.73 -18.44 3.46
N ILE A 580 3.76 -18.28 4.30
CA ILE A 580 4.36 -19.41 5.04
C ILE A 580 3.37 -20.03 6.02
N GLU A 581 2.62 -19.21 6.77
CA GLU A 581 1.64 -19.71 7.73
C GLU A 581 0.46 -20.40 7.03
N ILE A 582 -0.02 -19.86 5.90
CA ILE A 582 -1.04 -20.53 5.07
C ILE A 582 -0.54 -21.89 4.57
N TYR A 583 0.72 -21.92 4.08
CA TYR A 583 1.33 -23.17 3.62
C TYR A 583 1.45 -24.20 4.76
N LYS A 584 1.85 -23.80 5.96
CA LYS A 584 1.91 -24.68 7.13
C LYS A 584 0.53 -25.23 7.50
N LEU A 585 -0.50 -24.37 7.50
CA LEU A 585 -1.88 -24.80 7.76
C LEU A 585 -2.37 -25.81 6.72
N TRP A 586 -2.09 -25.56 5.45
CA TRP A 586 -2.44 -26.49 4.37
C TRP A 586 -1.75 -27.85 4.54
N LYS A 587 -0.47 -27.84 4.91
CA LYS A 587 0.33 -29.06 5.15
C LYS A 587 -0.18 -29.86 6.36
N ILE A 588 -0.52 -29.17 7.46
CA ILE A 588 -1.09 -29.82 8.67
C ILE A 588 -2.43 -30.48 8.33
N HIS A 589 -3.26 -29.78 7.56
CA HIS A 589 -4.56 -30.33 7.13
C HIS A 589 -4.42 -31.59 6.25
N ARG A 590 -3.39 -31.61 5.38
CA ARG A 590 -3.14 -32.75 4.48
C ARG A 590 -2.47 -33.95 5.18
N ASN A 591 -1.61 -33.72 6.17
CA ASN A 591 -0.79 -34.74 6.84
C ASN A 591 -1.34 -35.20 8.19
N GLN A 592 -2.63 -35.10 8.44
CA GLN A 592 -3.30 -35.56 9.68
C GLN A 592 -2.61 -35.13 10.99
N GLY A 593 -2.13 -33.87 11.05
CA GLY A 593 -1.63 -33.30 12.31
C GLY A 593 -0.16 -33.55 12.64
N LYS A 594 0.61 -34.29 11.82
CA LYS A 594 2.04 -34.45 12.06
C LYS A 594 2.79 -33.18 11.64
N VAL A 595 3.39 -32.50 12.60
CA VAL A 595 4.25 -31.32 12.36
C VAL A 595 5.54 -31.83 11.72
N ALA A 596 5.69 -31.64 10.42
CA ALA A 596 6.99 -31.85 9.78
C ALA A 596 7.89 -30.65 10.05
N ALA A 597 9.17 -30.92 10.35
CA ALA A 597 10.22 -29.91 10.53
C ALA A 597 10.24 -28.86 9.41
N ALA A 598 10.79 -27.70 9.70
CA ALA A 598 10.93 -26.57 8.76
C ALA A 598 11.27 -27.08 7.37
N SER A 599 10.37 -26.87 6.41
CA SER A 599 10.51 -27.47 5.11
C SER A 599 11.36 -26.57 4.22
N LEU A 600 12.11 -27.15 3.31
CA LEU A 600 12.80 -26.42 2.23
C LEU A 600 11.87 -25.42 1.55
N LEU A 601 10.57 -25.72 1.47
CA LEU A 601 9.54 -24.87 0.88
C LEU A 601 9.34 -23.55 1.65
N ASP A 602 9.51 -23.51 2.97
CA ASP A 602 9.43 -22.26 3.73
C ASP A 602 10.51 -21.25 3.29
N ASN A 603 11.72 -21.76 3.01
CA ASN A 603 12.82 -20.95 2.51
C ASN A 603 12.60 -20.53 1.05
N ILE A 604 12.06 -21.42 0.22
CA ILE A 604 11.70 -21.09 -1.17
C ILE A 604 10.67 -19.97 -1.22
N ILE A 605 9.62 -20.03 -0.38
CA ILE A 605 8.60 -18.96 -0.29
C ILE A 605 9.25 -17.64 0.11
N LYS A 606 10.19 -17.66 1.07
CA LYS A 606 10.93 -16.45 1.48
C LYS A 606 11.73 -15.87 0.32
N TYR A 607 12.52 -16.71 -0.38
CA TYR A 607 13.37 -16.22 -1.48
C TYR A 607 12.54 -15.68 -2.64
N ILE A 608 11.46 -16.36 -3.02
CA ILE A 608 10.54 -15.88 -4.06
C ILE A 608 9.88 -14.56 -3.62
N GLY A 609 9.39 -14.48 -2.38
CA GLY A 609 8.77 -13.27 -1.86
C GLY A 609 9.72 -12.07 -1.84
N TRP A 610 10.96 -12.25 -1.38
CA TRP A 610 11.97 -11.21 -1.43
C TRP A 610 12.42 -10.88 -2.85
N GLY A 611 12.45 -11.86 -3.74
CA GLY A 611 12.72 -11.63 -5.18
C GLY A 611 11.67 -10.75 -5.84
N ILE A 612 10.39 -11.01 -5.58
CA ILE A 612 9.28 -10.17 -6.04
C ILE A 612 9.38 -8.76 -5.45
N TYR A 613 9.70 -8.64 -4.16
CA TYR A 613 9.92 -7.35 -3.52
C TYR A 613 11.03 -6.55 -4.22
N ILE A 614 12.19 -7.15 -4.46
CA ILE A 614 13.32 -6.50 -5.14
C ILE A 614 12.90 -6.05 -6.56
N TYR A 615 12.18 -6.89 -7.29
CA TYR A 615 11.65 -6.51 -8.61
C TYR A 615 10.75 -5.27 -8.53
N ILE A 616 9.79 -5.24 -7.58
CA ILE A 616 8.90 -4.10 -7.40
C ILE A 616 9.68 -2.85 -6.97
N VAL A 617 10.68 -3.00 -6.09
CA VAL A 617 11.59 -1.90 -5.72
C VAL A 617 12.28 -1.31 -6.95
N MET A 618 12.81 -2.14 -7.84
CA MET A 618 13.42 -1.67 -9.09
C MET A 618 12.43 -0.88 -9.96
N VAL A 619 11.18 -1.33 -10.02
CA VAL A 619 10.11 -0.61 -10.75
C VAL A 619 9.79 0.74 -10.09
N VAL A 620 9.67 0.79 -8.75
CA VAL A 620 9.43 2.03 -7.99
C VAL A 620 10.57 3.02 -8.15
N LEU A 621 11.80 2.55 -8.14
CA LEU A 621 12.99 3.38 -8.35
C LEU A 621 13.18 3.81 -9.81
N LYS A 622 12.28 3.38 -10.72
CA LYS A 622 12.35 3.62 -12.17
C LYS A 622 13.67 3.15 -12.79
N VAL A 623 14.16 1.98 -12.35
CA VAL A 623 15.30 1.32 -13.00
C VAL A 623 14.94 1.00 -14.43
N ASN A 624 15.90 1.15 -15.33
CA ASN A 624 15.70 0.91 -16.76
C ASN A 624 15.14 -0.50 -17.00
N ARG A 625 14.00 -0.58 -17.69
CA ARG A 625 13.34 -1.86 -17.99
C ARG A 625 14.25 -2.82 -18.75
N ALA A 626 15.05 -2.34 -19.70
CA ALA A 626 16.00 -3.15 -20.43
C ALA A 626 17.06 -3.75 -19.48
N GLY A 627 17.57 -2.97 -18.52
CA GLY A 627 18.50 -3.46 -17.51
C GLY A 627 17.88 -4.52 -16.61
N ILE A 628 16.64 -4.29 -16.13
CA ILE A 628 15.91 -5.29 -15.33
C ILE A 628 15.70 -6.57 -16.12
N THR A 629 15.28 -6.46 -17.38
CA THR A 629 15.10 -7.63 -18.25
C THR A 629 16.41 -8.39 -18.45
N LEU A 630 17.51 -7.68 -18.67
CA LEU A 630 18.83 -8.31 -18.84
C LEU A 630 19.25 -9.08 -17.57
N ILE A 631 19.10 -8.47 -16.39
CA ILE A 631 19.41 -9.12 -15.11
C ILE A 631 18.52 -10.34 -14.88
N LEU A 632 17.20 -10.20 -15.10
CA LEU A 632 16.25 -11.31 -14.94
C LEU A 632 16.52 -12.44 -15.94
N THR A 633 16.85 -12.11 -17.19
CA THR A 633 17.21 -13.10 -18.20
C THR A 633 18.49 -13.83 -17.81
N GLY A 634 19.53 -13.10 -17.41
CA GLY A 634 20.77 -13.70 -16.92
C GLY A 634 20.56 -14.59 -15.70
N LEU A 635 19.79 -14.13 -14.73
CA LEU A 635 19.46 -14.90 -13.53
C LEU A 635 18.62 -16.14 -13.88
N SER A 636 17.59 -15.99 -14.72
CA SER A 636 16.73 -17.11 -15.15
C SER A 636 17.52 -18.15 -15.91
N THR A 637 18.42 -17.71 -16.80
CA THR A 637 19.32 -18.60 -17.54
C THR A 637 20.26 -19.33 -16.57
N GLY A 638 20.88 -18.60 -15.64
CA GLY A 638 21.77 -19.19 -14.61
C GLY A 638 21.05 -20.22 -13.74
N ILE A 639 19.86 -19.90 -13.24
CA ILE A 639 19.04 -20.83 -12.46
C ILE A 639 18.60 -22.01 -13.32
N GLY A 640 18.20 -21.77 -14.57
CA GLY A 640 17.83 -22.81 -15.53
C GLY A 640 18.95 -23.82 -15.76
N PHE A 641 20.18 -23.35 -15.96
CA PHE A 641 21.36 -24.22 -16.07
C PHE A 641 21.65 -24.96 -14.75
N ALA A 642 21.61 -24.28 -13.62
CA ALA A 642 21.83 -24.90 -12.32
C ALA A 642 20.79 -25.96 -11.95
N MET A 643 19.55 -25.81 -12.42
CA MET A 643 18.46 -26.75 -12.17
C MET A 643 18.26 -27.78 -13.28
N LYS A 644 19.04 -27.71 -14.36
CA LYS A 644 18.89 -28.58 -15.56
C LYS A 644 18.78 -30.04 -15.17
N ASP A 645 19.73 -30.56 -14.40
CA ASP A 645 19.77 -31.99 -14.02
C ASP A 645 18.56 -32.36 -13.13
N THR A 646 18.11 -31.46 -12.26
CA THR A 646 16.95 -31.69 -11.40
C THR A 646 15.66 -31.77 -12.23
N ILE A 647 15.48 -30.84 -13.17
CA ILE A 647 14.33 -30.79 -14.08
C ILE A 647 14.33 -32.03 -15.00
N GLU A 648 15.48 -32.38 -15.52
CA GLU A 648 15.67 -33.54 -16.37
C GLU A 648 15.30 -34.85 -15.65
N ASN A 649 15.80 -35.03 -14.42
CA ASN A 649 15.44 -36.18 -13.59
C ASN A 649 13.93 -36.24 -13.27
N LEU A 650 13.28 -35.09 -13.01
CA LEU A 650 11.84 -35.00 -12.79
C LEU A 650 11.06 -35.51 -14.02
N PHE A 651 11.39 -34.99 -15.24
CA PHE A 651 10.71 -35.38 -16.46
C PHE A 651 10.92 -36.86 -16.78
N TYR A 652 12.14 -37.37 -16.61
CA TYR A 652 12.42 -38.78 -16.82
C TYR A 652 11.78 -39.66 -15.75
N GLY A 653 11.69 -39.21 -14.52
CA GLY A 653 10.93 -39.91 -13.46
C GLY A 653 9.47 -40.07 -13.82
N ILE A 654 8.80 -39.04 -14.27
CA ILE A 654 7.40 -39.09 -14.76
C ILE A 654 7.30 -40.02 -15.97
N SER A 655 8.24 -39.97 -16.90
CA SER A 655 8.26 -40.83 -18.10
C SER A 655 8.50 -42.29 -17.76
N LEU A 656 9.36 -42.60 -16.79
CA LEU A 656 9.57 -43.97 -16.28
C LEU A 656 8.31 -44.54 -15.64
N MET A 657 7.61 -43.74 -14.81
CA MET A 657 6.35 -44.12 -14.17
C MET A 657 5.23 -44.40 -15.18
N ASN A 658 5.24 -43.76 -16.35
CA ASN A 658 4.26 -43.96 -17.44
C ASN A 658 4.39 -45.27 -18.18
N GLY A 659 5.13 -46.23 -17.67
CA GLY A 659 5.07 -47.62 -18.14
C GLY A 659 6.37 -48.21 -18.67
N ARG A 660 7.51 -47.51 -18.63
CA ARG A 660 8.80 -48.12 -18.98
C ARG A 660 9.30 -49.07 -17.88
N VAL A 661 9.12 -48.71 -16.64
CA VAL A 661 9.51 -49.47 -15.46
C VAL A 661 8.38 -49.40 -14.42
N LYS A 662 8.08 -50.53 -13.80
CA LYS A 662 7.10 -50.59 -12.70
C LYS A 662 7.79 -50.98 -11.39
N ILE A 663 7.23 -50.52 -10.28
CA ILE A 663 7.64 -51.02 -8.94
C ILE A 663 7.43 -52.52 -8.92
N GLY A 664 8.46 -53.27 -8.56
CA GLY A 664 8.49 -54.71 -8.55
C GLY A 664 9.19 -55.36 -9.77
N ASP A 665 9.48 -54.60 -10.82
CA ASP A 665 10.25 -55.09 -11.95
C ASP A 665 11.70 -55.42 -11.53
N VAL A 666 12.25 -56.49 -12.11
CA VAL A 666 13.71 -56.76 -12.05
C VAL A 666 14.35 -56.19 -13.29
N ILE A 667 15.26 -55.25 -13.05
CA ILE A 667 16.03 -54.61 -14.16
C ILE A 667 17.52 -54.85 -13.97
N GLU A 668 18.24 -54.80 -15.08
CA GLU A 668 19.68 -54.81 -15.16
C GLU A 668 20.13 -53.58 -15.90
N CYS A 669 20.86 -52.72 -15.23
CA CYS A 669 21.41 -51.48 -15.77
C CYS A 669 22.87 -51.33 -15.35
N GLU A 670 23.77 -51.08 -16.30
CA GLU A 670 25.23 -50.96 -16.06
C GLU A 670 25.86 -52.10 -15.25
N GLY A 671 25.37 -53.33 -15.46
CA GLY A 671 25.86 -54.53 -14.71
C GLY A 671 25.22 -54.70 -13.34
N VAL A 672 24.44 -53.74 -12.87
CA VAL A 672 23.70 -53.86 -11.60
C VAL A 672 22.34 -54.47 -11.89
N ARG A 673 22.09 -55.59 -11.30
CA ARG A 673 20.80 -56.31 -11.38
C ARG A 673 20.07 -56.22 -10.05
N GLY A 674 18.77 -55.80 -10.08
CA GLY A 674 17.98 -55.73 -8.87
C GLY A 674 16.50 -55.43 -9.13
N LYS A 675 15.72 -55.50 -8.05
CA LYS A 675 14.29 -55.24 -8.05
C LYS A 675 14.01 -53.75 -7.77
N VAL A 676 13.17 -53.13 -8.58
CA VAL A 676 12.70 -51.76 -8.38
C VAL A 676 11.78 -51.72 -7.16
N THR A 677 12.21 -51.04 -6.13
CA THR A 677 11.43 -50.90 -4.87
C THR A 677 10.63 -49.59 -4.85
N ASN A 678 11.19 -48.48 -5.38
CA ASN A 678 10.48 -47.20 -5.43
C ASN A 678 10.98 -46.37 -6.63
N ILE A 679 10.10 -45.49 -7.15
CA ILE A 679 10.41 -44.53 -8.20
C ILE A 679 10.03 -43.15 -7.64
N ASN A 680 11.04 -42.35 -7.30
CA ASN A 680 10.87 -40.99 -6.84
C ASN A 680 10.99 -40.01 -8.01
N TYR A 681 10.69 -38.73 -7.75
CA TYR A 681 10.82 -37.68 -8.78
C TYR A 681 12.26 -37.44 -9.27
N GLN A 682 13.28 -37.85 -8.50
CA GLN A 682 14.69 -37.64 -8.82
C GLN A 682 15.44 -38.95 -9.14
N SER A 683 15.06 -40.03 -8.46
CA SER A 683 15.76 -41.29 -8.56
C SER A 683 14.83 -42.50 -8.47
N THR A 684 15.26 -43.59 -9.09
CA THR A 684 14.64 -44.91 -8.97
C THR A 684 15.50 -45.78 -8.06
N LEU A 685 14.87 -46.34 -7.02
CA LEU A 685 15.53 -47.19 -6.03
C LEU A 685 15.46 -48.65 -6.51
N VAL A 686 16.61 -49.30 -6.59
CA VAL A 686 16.76 -50.69 -7.02
C VAL A 686 17.43 -51.45 -5.88
N GLU A 687 16.78 -52.48 -5.35
CA GLU A 687 17.30 -53.42 -4.36
C GLU A 687 18.01 -54.57 -5.09
N THR A 688 19.31 -54.72 -4.88
CA THR A 688 20.12 -55.77 -5.44
C THR A 688 20.00 -57.09 -4.71
N MET A 689 20.52 -58.18 -5.28
CA MET A 689 20.40 -59.53 -4.69
C MET A 689 21.12 -59.66 -3.34
N ASP A 690 22.10 -58.81 -3.06
CA ASP A 690 22.84 -58.76 -1.80
C ASP A 690 22.14 -57.92 -0.73
N GLY A 691 20.95 -57.38 -1.02
CA GLY A 691 20.18 -56.55 -0.09
C GLY A 691 20.57 -55.10 -0.05
N SER A 692 21.52 -54.66 -0.90
CA SER A 692 21.86 -53.25 -1.02
C SER A 692 20.83 -52.49 -1.87
N VAL A 693 20.59 -51.19 -1.54
CA VAL A 693 19.72 -50.33 -2.35
C VAL A 693 20.55 -49.31 -3.10
N ILE A 694 20.45 -49.39 -4.41
CA ILE A 694 21.12 -48.45 -5.31
C ILE A 694 20.09 -47.43 -5.85
N ALA A 695 20.40 -46.14 -5.72
CA ALA A 695 19.59 -45.05 -6.28
C ALA A 695 20.14 -44.64 -7.65
N PHE A 696 19.47 -45.05 -8.71
CA PHE A 696 19.79 -44.56 -10.06
C PHE A 696 19.09 -43.22 -10.28
N LEU A 697 19.79 -42.20 -10.75
CA LEU A 697 19.17 -40.99 -11.24
C LEU A 697 18.23 -41.34 -12.41
N ASN A 698 17.04 -40.75 -12.42
CA ASN A 698 16.07 -41.06 -13.47
C ASN A 698 16.57 -40.74 -14.86
N SER A 699 17.40 -39.70 -15.00
CA SER A 699 18.05 -39.35 -16.28
C SER A 699 19.00 -40.44 -16.76
N GLN A 700 19.77 -41.06 -15.86
CA GLN A 700 20.69 -42.15 -16.16
C GLN A 700 19.92 -43.39 -16.62
N LEU A 701 18.89 -43.76 -15.85
CA LEU A 701 18.10 -44.94 -16.16
C LEU A 701 17.31 -44.79 -17.49
N PHE A 702 16.88 -43.55 -17.81
CA PHE A 702 16.12 -43.27 -19.04
C PHE A 702 17.00 -43.17 -20.27
N SER A 703 18.17 -42.57 -20.16
CA SER A 703 19.11 -42.33 -21.28
C SER A 703 19.94 -43.53 -21.62
N LYS A 704 20.15 -44.47 -20.68
CA LYS A 704 20.91 -45.70 -20.89
C LYS A 704 20.01 -46.88 -21.24
N ASN A 705 20.60 -47.87 -21.92
CA ASN A 705 19.88 -49.10 -22.17
C ASN A 705 19.85 -49.94 -20.89
N PHE A 706 18.69 -50.36 -20.49
CA PHE A 706 18.51 -51.31 -19.40
C PHE A 706 17.70 -52.52 -19.89
N LYS A 707 17.94 -53.67 -19.27
CA LYS A 707 17.16 -54.88 -19.52
C LYS A 707 16.06 -54.95 -18.46
N ASN A 708 14.80 -55.03 -18.83
CA ASN A 708 13.70 -55.40 -17.95
C ASN A 708 13.41 -56.87 -18.12
N MET A 709 13.75 -57.61 -17.09
CA MET A 709 13.69 -59.09 -17.13
C MET A 709 12.29 -59.63 -16.79
N THR A 710 11.45 -58.86 -16.15
CA THR A 710 10.13 -59.27 -15.71
C THR A 710 8.99 -58.88 -16.63
N ARG A 711 9.19 -57.85 -17.49
CA ARG A 711 8.12 -57.25 -18.30
C ARG A 711 7.52 -58.20 -19.37
N ASN A 712 8.33 -59.07 -19.95
CA ASN A 712 7.85 -59.93 -21.05
C ASN A 712 7.04 -61.12 -20.51
N HIS A 713 7.71 -62.07 -19.86
CA HIS A 713 7.08 -63.30 -19.31
C HIS A 713 7.58 -63.66 -17.93
N GLY A 714 8.50 -62.89 -17.33
CA GLY A 714 9.03 -63.13 -15.99
C GLY A 714 10.00 -64.28 -15.85
N TYR A 715 10.47 -64.85 -16.98
CA TYR A 715 11.45 -65.92 -17.00
C TYR A 715 12.72 -65.47 -17.72
N VAL A 716 13.87 -65.92 -17.23
CA VAL A 716 15.18 -65.68 -17.81
C VAL A 716 15.81 -67.04 -18.26
N MET A 717 16.53 -66.98 -19.34
CA MET A 717 17.24 -68.18 -19.82
C MET A 717 18.47 -68.39 -18.94
N SER A 718 18.48 -69.54 -18.26
CA SER A 718 19.63 -70.08 -17.49
C SER A 718 20.30 -71.14 -18.28
N THR A 719 21.63 -71.04 -18.39
CA THR A 719 22.49 -72.03 -19.09
C THR A 719 23.35 -72.75 -18.06
N ILE A 720 23.36 -74.05 -18.17
CA ILE A 720 24.12 -74.92 -17.24
C ILE A 720 24.99 -75.82 -18.09
N THR A 721 26.31 -75.72 -17.94
CA THR A 721 27.25 -76.61 -18.62
C THR A 721 27.41 -77.88 -17.77
N VAL A 722 27.25 -79.04 -18.42
CA VAL A 722 27.34 -80.36 -17.80
C VAL A 722 28.38 -81.15 -18.60
N GLY A 723 29.49 -81.54 -18.01
CA GLY A 723 30.50 -82.39 -18.64
C GLY A 723 30.24 -83.86 -18.28
N VAL A 724 30.25 -84.72 -19.29
CA VAL A 724 30.15 -86.17 -19.18
C VAL A 724 31.35 -86.86 -19.76
N ALA A 725 31.71 -88.02 -19.32
CA ALA A 725 32.89 -88.73 -19.80
C ALA A 725 32.86 -89.07 -21.31
N TYR A 726 34.05 -89.01 -21.94
CA TYR A 726 34.18 -89.43 -23.26
C TYR A 726 33.73 -90.89 -23.41
N GLY A 727 32.98 -91.22 -24.52
CA GLY A 727 32.33 -92.51 -24.71
C GLY A 727 30.87 -92.57 -24.24
N SER A 728 30.38 -91.56 -23.51
CA SER A 728 28.97 -91.49 -23.18
C SER A 728 28.11 -91.29 -24.41
N GLN A 729 26.97 -91.96 -24.47
CA GLN A 729 26.01 -91.75 -25.59
C GLN A 729 25.28 -90.43 -25.42
N VAL A 730 25.68 -89.38 -26.11
CA VAL A 730 25.16 -88.01 -25.97
C VAL A 730 23.63 -87.92 -26.08
N ASN A 731 23.06 -88.70 -27.01
CA ASN A 731 21.60 -88.69 -27.13
C ASN A 731 20.87 -89.30 -25.92
N GLN A 732 21.44 -90.40 -25.35
CA GLN A 732 20.89 -90.98 -24.08
C GLN A 732 21.04 -90.00 -22.91
N VAL A 733 22.16 -89.40 -22.74
CA VAL A 733 22.41 -88.38 -21.71
C VAL A 733 21.43 -87.22 -21.86
N ARG A 734 21.22 -86.72 -23.07
CA ARG A 734 20.25 -85.68 -23.38
C ARG A 734 18.85 -86.07 -22.94
N GLN A 735 18.42 -87.30 -23.31
CA GLN A 735 17.09 -87.77 -22.94
C GLN A 735 16.89 -87.89 -21.42
N ILE A 736 17.85 -88.43 -20.72
CA ILE A 736 17.85 -88.58 -19.27
C ILE A 736 17.71 -87.22 -18.59
N ILE A 737 18.48 -86.21 -19.02
CA ILE A 737 18.41 -84.86 -18.47
C ILE A 737 17.05 -84.22 -18.77
N VAL A 738 16.55 -84.33 -20.01
CA VAL A 738 15.24 -83.78 -20.39
C VAL A 738 14.10 -84.43 -19.62
N ASP A 739 14.11 -85.79 -19.50
CA ASP A 739 13.04 -86.51 -18.82
C ASP A 739 13.04 -86.20 -17.32
N ARG A 740 14.18 -86.11 -16.66
CA ARG A 740 14.29 -85.74 -15.26
C ARG A 740 13.84 -84.30 -14.97
N LEU A 741 14.28 -83.38 -15.80
CA LEU A 741 13.93 -81.96 -15.62
C LEU A 741 12.43 -81.70 -15.91
N ASN A 742 11.86 -82.38 -16.88
CA ASN A 742 10.43 -82.30 -17.19
C ASN A 742 9.51 -82.72 -16.04
N GLN A 743 10.02 -83.46 -15.03
CA GLN A 743 9.30 -83.82 -13.84
C GLN A 743 9.22 -82.67 -12.82
N LEU A 744 10.04 -81.60 -13.01
CA LEU A 744 10.11 -80.43 -12.18
C LEU A 744 9.13 -79.34 -12.62
N ASP A 745 8.42 -78.73 -11.66
CA ASP A 745 7.48 -77.61 -11.92
C ASP A 745 8.11 -76.22 -11.69
N CYS A 746 9.44 -76.16 -11.61
CA CYS A 746 10.13 -74.92 -11.18
C CYS A 746 10.59 -74.00 -12.31
N PHE A 747 10.38 -74.34 -13.56
CA PHE A 747 10.76 -73.56 -14.75
C PHE A 747 9.61 -73.50 -15.78
N ASN A 748 9.80 -72.73 -16.88
CA ASN A 748 8.74 -72.57 -17.86
C ASN A 748 8.65 -73.80 -18.78
N ARG A 749 7.60 -74.60 -18.65
CA ARG A 749 7.37 -75.82 -19.40
C ARG A 749 7.04 -75.57 -20.90
N GLU A 750 6.40 -74.44 -21.20
CA GLU A 750 6.05 -74.14 -22.59
C GLU A 750 7.30 -73.98 -23.49
N LYS A 751 8.40 -73.43 -22.91
CA LYS A 751 9.67 -73.25 -23.59
C LYS A 751 10.54 -74.52 -23.58
N GLY A 752 10.18 -75.50 -22.76
CA GLY A 752 10.84 -76.78 -22.67
C GLY A 752 12.28 -76.71 -22.14
N VAL A 753 12.87 -77.93 -22.00
CA VAL A 753 14.31 -78.09 -21.68
C VAL A 753 15.04 -78.39 -22.98
N GLN A 754 16.09 -77.68 -23.29
CA GLN A 754 16.93 -77.92 -24.45
C GLN A 754 18.33 -78.33 -24.00
N VAL A 755 18.89 -79.41 -24.53
CA VAL A 755 20.25 -79.88 -24.24
C VAL A 755 21.03 -79.91 -25.54
N HIS A 756 22.02 -79.08 -25.63
CA HIS A 756 22.90 -78.91 -26.82
C HIS A 756 24.29 -79.45 -26.50
N PHE A 757 24.88 -80.10 -27.41
CA PHE A 757 26.29 -80.43 -27.43
C PHE A 757 27.05 -79.12 -27.74
N THR A 758 28.01 -78.70 -26.92
CA THR A 758 28.69 -77.40 -27.10
C THR A 758 30.15 -77.51 -27.38
N ASN A 759 30.82 -78.41 -26.67
CA ASN A 759 32.29 -78.46 -26.82
C ASN A 759 32.83 -79.87 -26.54
N PHE A 760 33.99 -80.15 -27.00
CA PHE A 760 34.86 -81.27 -26.54
C PHE A 760 35.83 -80.63 -25.52
N GLY A 761 35.53 -80.81 -24.24
CA GLY A 761 36.36 -80.35 -23.10
C GLY A 761 37.61 -81.15 -22.98
N ALA A 762 38.60 -80.68 -22.26
CA ALA A 762 39.86 -81.36 -21.97
C ALA A 762 39.75 -82.77 -21.35
N SER A 763 38.65 -82.97 -20.59
CA SER A 763 38.38 -84.22 -19.89
C SER A 763 36.92 -84.70 -20.04
N SER A 764 36.09 -83.96 -20.72
CA SER A 764 34.62 -84.20 -20.85
C SER A 764 34.04 -83.87 -22.19
N VAL A 765 32.87 -84.39 -22.44
CA VAL A 765 31.98 -83.88 -23.47
C VAL A 765 31.01 -82.89 -22.83
N ASP A 766 31.08 -81.67 -23.28
CA ASP A 766 30.31 -80.57 -22.63
C ASP A 766 28.94 -80.42 -23.33
N LEU A 767 27.91 -80.50 -22.47
CA LEU A 767 26.50 -80.31 -22.83
C LEU A 767 26.00 -79.01 -22.18
N LEU A 768 25.34 -78.17 -22.94
CA LEU A 768 24.66 -76.96 -22.45
C LEU A 768 23.20 -77.26 -22.28
N VAL A 769 22.77 -77.26 -21.00
CA VAL A 769 21.37 -77.35 -20.65
C VAL A 769 20.80 -75.94 -20.60
N VAL A 770 19.80 -75.66 -21.43
CA VAL A 770 19.11 -74.37 -21.50
C VAL A 770 17.71 -74.54 -20.92
N VAL A 771 17.43 -73.77 -19.87
CA VAL A 771 16.14 -73.74 -19.18
C VAL A 771 15.68 -72.32 -18.93
N TRP A 772 14.37 -72.10 -18.92
CA TRP A 772 13.79 -70.79 -18.61
C TRP A 772 13.28 -70.77 -17.19
N VAL A 773 13.99 -70.08 -16.28
CA VAL A 773 13.73 -70.00 -14.85
C VAL A 773 13.08 -68.68 -14.43
N PRO A 774 12.20 -68.63 -13.43
CA PRO A 774 11.64 -67.39 -12.92
C PRO A 774 12.72 -66.42 -12.45
N VAL A 775 12.71 -65.17 -12.93
CA VAL A 775 13.71 -64.16 -12.66
C VAL A 775 13.98 -63.94 -11.15
N MET A 776 12.92 -64.00 -10.35
CA MET A 776 13.00 -63.79 -8.90
C MET A 776 13.58 -64.98 -8.14
N LYS A 777 13.61 -66.17 -8.69
CA LYS A 777 14.05 -67.43 -8.09
C LYS A 777 15.19 -68.09 -8.89
N GLU A 778 15.84 -67.32 -9.78
CA GLU A 778 16.84 -67.85 -10.68
C GLU A 778 17.92 -68.70 -9.99
N VAL A 779 18.52 -68.14 -8.89
CA VAL A 779 19.60 -68.82 -8.18
C VAL A 779 19.12 -70.13 -7.56
N ALA A 780 18.01 -70.08 -6.81
CA ALA A 780 17.48 -71.25 -6.13
C ALA A 780 17.00 -72.35 -7.14
N VAL A 781 16.33 -71.94 -8.21
CA VAL A 781 15.84 -72.85 -9.21
C VAL A 781 17.01 -73.46 -10.05
N THR A 782 18.01 -72.64 -10.39
CA THR A 782 19.20 -73.13 -11.09
C THR A 782 20.00 -74.12 -10.23
N ALA A 783 20.13 -73.87 -8.92
CA ALA A 783 20.74 -74.81 -7.96
C ALA A 783 19.98 -76.15 -7.95
N LYS A 784 18.66 -76.09 -7.82
CA LYS A 784 17.78 -77.28 -7.82
C LYS A 784 17.89 -78.06 -9.15
N ILE A 785 17.97 -77.35 -10.25
CA ILE A 785 18.15 -78.00 -11.57
C ILE A 785 19.50 -78.72 -11.61
N LYS A 786 20.59 -78.07 -11.14
CA LYS A 786 21.94 -78.68 -11.08
C LYS A 786 21.96 -79.96 -10.25
N GLU A 787 21.31 -79.93 -9.07
CA GLU A 787 21.19 -81.07 -8.19
C GLU A 787 20.45 -82.24 -8.90
N ASN A 788 19.30 -81.96 -9.52
CA ASN A 788 18.55 -82.98 -10.24
C ASN A 788 19.30 -83.51 -11.47
N ILE A 789 20.07 -82.73 -12.16
CA ILE A 789 20.94 -83.20 -13.27
C ILE A 789 22.00 -84.12 -12.69
N TYR A 790 22.66 -83.77 -11.61
CA TYR A 790 23.67 -84.58 -10.92
C TYR A 790 23.09 -85.91 -10.49
N GLU A 791 21.95 -85.93 -9.82
CA GLU A 791 21.23 -87.10 -9.38
C GLU A 791 20.82 -88.06 -10.59
N ALA A 792 20.26 -87.46 -11.66
CA ALA A 792 19.87 -88.21 -12.83
C ALA A 792 21.02 -88.87 -13.56
N LEU A 793 22.17 -88.19 -13.61
CA LEU A 793 23.37 -88.76 -14.19
C LEU A 793 23.89 -89.88 -13.36
N ASN A 794 23.93 -89.80 -12.01
CA ASN A 794 24.37 -90.85 -11.11
C ASN A 794 23.44 -92.03 -11.13
N GLU A 795 22.11 -91.83 -11.09
CA GLU A 795 21.10 -92.92 -11.12
C GLU A 795 21.22 -93.76 -12.42
N ASN A 796 21.65 -93.17 -13.51
CA ASN A 796 21.81 -93.80 -14.79
C ASN A 796 23.26 -94.24 -15.11
N ASN A 797 24.13 -94.18 -14.12
CA ASN A 797 25.51 -94.60 -14.25
C ASN A 797 26.29 -93.86 -15.36
N ILE A 798 25.97 -92.60 -15.54
CA ILE A 798 26.70 -91.69 -16.47
C ILE A 798 27.82 -91.04 -15.65
N GLU A 799 29.03 -91.28 -16.02
CA GLU A 799 30.23 -90.80 -15.36
C GLU A 799 30.46 -89.31 -15.62
N ILE A 800 30.61 -88.54 -14.55
CA ILE A 800 31.10 -87.19 -14.60
C ILE A 800 32.60 -87.22 -14.37
N PRO A 801 33.37 -86.94 -15.38
CA PRO A 801 34.80 -87.25 -15.33
C PRO A 801 35.55 -86.24 -14.40
N PHE A 802 36.45 -86.85 -13.68
CA PHE A 802 37.52 -86.05 -13.04
C PHE A 802 38.51 -85.54 -14.09
N PRO A 803 39.33 -84.56 -13.81
CA PRO A 803 40.33 -84.11 -14.75
C PRO A 803 41.22 -85.33 -15.21
N GLN A 804 41.22 -85.58 -16.45
CA GLN A 804 42.00 -86.68 -17.09
C GLN A 804 43.33 -86.09 -17.60
N SER A 805 44.42 -86.87 -17.33
CA SER A 805 45.74 -86.50 -17.79
C SER A 805 46.40 -87.70 -18.43
N ASP A 806 46.70 -87.69 -19.70
CA ASP A 806 47.47 -88.74 -20.38
C ASP A 806 48.95 -88.55 -20.05
N ILE A 807 49.53 -89.49 -19.28
CA ILE A 807 50.90 -89.43 -18.93
C ILE A 807 51.71 -90.31 -19.85
N HIS A 808 52.49 -89.75 -20.72
CA HIS A 808 53.47 -90.45 -21.53
C HIS A 808 54.79 -90.61 -20.83
N ILE A 809 55.08 -91.80 -20.25
CA ILE A 809 56.37 -92.14 -19.63
C ILE A 809 57.38 -92.35 -20.70
N ARG A 810 58.33 -91.49 -20.90
CA ARG A 810 59.51 -91.67 -21.79
C ARG A 810 60.74 -92.07 -20.99
N GLY A 811 61.06 -93.44 -20.98
CA GLY A 811 62.23 -93.98 -20.28
C GLY A 811 61.97 -95.45 -19.91
N GLU A 812 63.02 -96.33 -19.82
CA GLU A 812 62.83 -97.71 -19.39
C GLU A 812 62.33 -97.70 -17.90
N VAL A 813 61.15 -98.26 -17.74
CA VAL A 813 60.61 -98.56 -16.41
C VAL A 813 61.36 -99.76 -15.86
N ALA A 814 62.29 -99.59 -14.98
CA ALA A 814 62.79 -100.67 -14.15
C ALA A 814 61.62 -101.34 -13.46
N GLN A 815 61.40 -102.66 -13.77
CA GLN A 815 60.38 -103.41 -12.96
C GLN A 815 60.71 -103.40 -11.53
N ALA A 816 59.98 -102.64 -10.74
CA ALA A 816 59.90 -102.91 -9.32
C ALA A 816 58.66 -103.71 -9.03
N VAL A 817 58.88 -104.94 -8.84
CA VAL A 817 57.96 -106.03 -8.49
C VAL A 817 57.24 -105.62 -7.18
N ALA A 818 55.97 -105.87 -7.14
CA ALA A 818 55.08 -105.84 -6.00
C ALA A 818 55.63 -106.47 -4.71
N PRO A 819 55.02 -106.19 -3.58
CA PRO A 819 53.81 -106.90 -3.27
C PRO A 819 52.76 -106.07 -2.40
N VAL A 820 51.51 -106.35 -2.74
CA VAL A 820 50.44 -106.76 -1.93
C VAL A 820 50.54 -106.35 -0.44
N VAL A 821 49.58 -105.61 0.12
CA VAL A 821 48.84 -105.96 1.33
C VAL A 821 47.59 -105.04 1.45
N GLU A 822 46.47 -105.64 1.28
CA GLU A 822 45.28 -105.67 2.05
C GLU A 822 45.08 -104.78 3.25
N GLN A 823 43.76 -104.39 3.37
CA GLN A 823 43.06 -104.04 4.58
C GLN A 823 43.14 -102.50 5.01
N LYS A 824 42.05 -101.84 5.14
CA LYS A 824 40.64 -101.98 5.63
C LYS A 824 39.75 -100.90 5.10
#